data_50a5e29d331ef7d2c49f2345ac648759
#
_entry.id   50a5e29d331ef7d2c49f2345ac648759
#
_cell.length_a   1.000
_cell.length_b   1.000
_cell.length_c   1.000
_cell.angle_alpha   90.00
_cell.angle_beta   90.00
_cell.angle_gamma   90.00
#
_symmetry.space_group_name_H-M   'P 1'
#
loop_
_entity.id
_entity.type
_entity.pdbx_description
1 polymer ?
#
loop_
_entity_poly.entity_id
_entity_poly.type
_entity_poly.pdbx_seq_one_letter_code
_entity_poly.pdbx_strand_id
1 'polypeptide(L)'
;MKLRKLLVAVLAIFAGLAQAQQMPPIPADPDVRVGKLDNGLTYYIRHNTWPENRADFYIAQKVGAIQEEESQRGLAHFLEHMCFNGTKHFPGNGVIRFCESIGVQFGGDLNAYTSIDQTVYNISNVPTTRQSALDSCLLILSDWAGNLTLDPKEIDEERGVIHEEWRLRTSASSRMFERNLPKLYPGSKYGVRYPIGLMSVIDNFKYKELSDYYHKWYHPKNQAIVVVGDVDVDHTEAEIKKLFSGFKSPENATPVVDEQVPDNAEPIIVIDKDKEQQTSGVELIIKHETYPDSLKGDVNYLIYQYANRAAMTMLNERLQEKALDASCPFVSANASDGQYIFAKTKDAFDLSADPKDLSKTVESLKAAYIEALRAAKFGFTATEYARFKDNYLSVLDKQYSNKDKRPNGALYRDLVDNFLENEPMPSIEFTYPVMKQIVPMIPVEAINQMMKELVPENDSNIVIVNFNNEAEGNVYPTEAQFLEALKAARAENITAYVDNVKNEPIMTTMPKAGSIKKEVKNDKLGYTQLTLSNGATVILKHTDFKKDQVALAGRGIGGNSLYGKADFANLQMFDDVIDASGLGNFSATELQKALAGKIANARMSLSQLSTNIAGSSTPKDLETMLQLVYLYFTNINKDQKSMDNLMSQYEVQLKNRELNPDIAFGDSLTATVYNHNPRVAPMTVDRLKDVNYDRILQIAKERTANAKAWTFEIVGNFDEA
;
A
#
# COMPACT_ATOMS: atom_id res chain seq x y z
N MET A 1 -16.87 19.20 -16.35
CA MET A 1 -18.33 19.44 -16.24
C MET A 1 -19.05 18.37 -15.40
N LYS A 2 -18.61 17.09 -15.39
CA LYS A 2 -19.24 15.99 -14.61
C LYS A 2 -18.90 16.08 -13.11
N LEU A 3 -17.66 16.38 -12.74
CA LEU A 3 -17.24 16.56 -11.32
C LEU A 3 -17.98 17.73 -10.63
N ARG A 4 -18.34 18.80 -11.39
CA ARG A 4 -19.24 19.85 -10.90
C ARG A 4 -20.63 19.31 -10.52
N LYS A 5 -21.08 18.20 -11.12
CA LYS A 5 -22.36 17.57 -10.79
C LYS A 5 -22.26 16.74 -9.53
N LEU A 6 -21.12 16.09 -9.23
CA LEU A 6 -20.87 15.39 -7.96
C LEU A 6 -20.84 16.39 -6.81
N LEU A 7 -20.07 17.47 -6.95
CA LEU A 7 -20.05 18.59 -5.99
C LEU A 7 -21.46 19.18 -5.80
N VAL A 8 -22.23 19.36 -6.89
CA VAL A 8 -23.60 19.86 -6.82
C VAL A 8 -24.56 18.83 -6.23
N ALA A 9 -24.35 17.53 -6.46
CA ALA A 9 -25.21 16.48 -5.85
C ALA A 9 -24.91 16.34 -4.33
N VAL A 10 -23.66 16.36 -3.93
CA VAL A 10 -23.26 16.39 -2.51
C VAL A 10 -23.77 17.70 -1.86
N LEU A 11 -23.59 18.85 -2.50
CA LEU A 11 -24.13 20.13 -2.04
C LEU A 11 -25.67 20.19 -2.05
N ALA A 12 -26.36 19.55 -3.01
CA ALA A 12 -27.82 19.52 -3.06
C ALA A 12 -28.43 18.63 -1.96
N ILE A 13 -27.72 17.59 -1.53
CA ILE A 13 -28.12 16.75 -0.38
C ILE A 13 -27.98 17.54 0.94
N PHE A 14 -26.96 18.39 1.07
CA PHE A 14 -26.80 19.31 2.20
C PHE A 14 -27.70 20.57 2.11
N ALA A 15 -28.15 20.97 0.91
CA ALA A 15 -29.04 22.12 0.72
C ALA A 15 -30.48 21.88 1.22
N GLY A 16 -30.87 20.62 1.52
CA GLY A 16 -32.12 20.30 2.21
C GLY A 16 -32.10 20.65 3.70
N LEU A 17 -30.94 20.99 4.27
CA LEU A 17 -30.75 21.38 5.68
C LEU A 17 -30.18 22.81 5.73
N ALA A 18 -31.03 23.81 5.42
CA ALA A 18 -30.85 25.26 5.66
C ALA A 18 -29.52 25.92 5.18
N GLN A 19 -29.67 26.85 4.24
CA GLN A 19 -28.68 27.85 3.78
C GLN A 19 -27.35 27.26 3.24
N ALA A 20 -27.03 27.59 1.99
CA ALA A 20 -25.77 27.29 1.34
C ALA A 20 -24.57 27.88 2.14
N GLN A 21 -24.19 27.19 3.18
CA GLN A 21 -23.02 27.52 3.96
C GLN A 21 -21.81 26.92 3.23
N GLN A 22 -20.94 27.76 2.76
CA GLN A 22 -19.66 27.36 2.17
C GLN A 22 -18.93 26.48 3.19
N MET A 23 -18.49 25.28 2.76
CA MET A 23 -17.75 24.39 3.65
C MET A 23 -16.49 25.11 4.16
N PRO A 24 -16.07 24.85 5.40
CA PRO A 24 -14.91 25.53 5.96
C PRO A 24 -13.64 25.15 5.18
N PRO A 25 -12.66 26.06 5.09
CA PRO A 25 -11.36 25.75 4.52
C PRO A 25 -10.63 24.72 5.39
N ILE A 26 -9.80 23.91 4.77
CA ILE A 26 -8.88 22.99 5.46
C ILE A 26 -7.66 23.82 5.91
N PRO A 27 -7.43 24.01 7.21
CA PRO A 27 -6.23 24.70 7.68
C PRO A 27 -4.99 23.83 7.51
N ALA A 28 -3.84 24.42 7.27
CA ALA A 28 -2.57 23.73 7.42
C ALA A 28 -2.36 23.31 8.89
N ASP A 29 -1.59 22.25 9.09
CA ASP A 29 -1.20 21.79 10.43
C ASP A 29 -0.44 22.90 11.17
N PRO A 30 -0.93 23.41 12.32
CA PRO A 30 -0.29 24.51 13.04
C PRO A 30 1.08 24.15 13.64
N ASP A 31 1.37 22.85 13.78
CA ASP A 31 2.66 22.37 14.29
C ASP A 31 3.74 22.33 13.21
N VAL A 32 3.40 22.66 11.96
CA VAL A 32 4.34 22.75 10.85
C VAL A 32 4.76 24.19 10.61
N ARG A 33 6.04 24.50 10.76
CA ARG A 33 6.63 25.73 10.30
C ARG A 33 6.81 25.70 8.79
N VAL A 34 5.97 26.42 8.05
CA VAL A 34 6.08 26.56 6.59
C VAL A 34 6.69 27.91 6.26
N GLY A 35 7.65 27.93 5.36
CA GLY A 35 8.23 29.17 4.87
C GLY A 35 8.66 29.08 3.41
N LYS A 36 8.88 30.26 2.82
CA LYS A 36 9.40 30.39 1.47
C LYS A 36 10.47 31.46 1.45
N LEU A 37 11.64 31.11 0.91
CA LEU A 37 12.76 32.04 0.75
C LEU A 37 12.51 32.98 -0.45
N ASP A 38 13.17 34.12 -0.46
CA ASP A 38 13.06 35.14 -1.54
C ASP A 38 13.45 34.56 -2.92
N ASN A 39 14.31 33.55 -2.95
CA ASN A 39 14.72 32.87 -4.18
C ASN A 39 13.68 31.82 -4.68
N GLY A 40 12.62 31.59 -3.91
CA GLY A 40 11.50 30.71 -4.25
C GLY A 40 11.53 29.33 -3.60
N LEU A 41 12.59 28.95 -2.88
CA LEU A 41 12.65 27.66 -2.17
C LEU A 41 11.62 27.61 -1.05
N THR A 42 10.88 26.51 -0.98
CA THR A 42 9.91 26.23 0.10
C THR A 42 10.57 25.38 1.18
N TYR A 43 10.17 25.53 2.44
CA TYR A 43 10.60 24.63 3.50
C TYR A 43 9.47 24.34 4.47
N TYR A 44 9.53 23.12 5.04
CA TYR A 44 8.62 22.62 6.06
C TYR A 44 9.45 22.07 7.21
N ILE A 45 9.14 22.48 8.43
CA ILE A 45 9.80 21.99 9.64
C ILE A 45 8.71 21.58 10.62
N ARG A 46 8.73 20.31 11.05
CA ARG A 46 7.82 19.80 12.06
C ARG A 46 8.59 19.16 13.21
N HIS A 47 8.45 19.74 14.41
CA HIS A 47 8.95 19.09 15.60
C HIS A 47 8.11 17.83 15.89
N ASN A 48 8.79 16.70 16.13
CA ASN A 48 8.16 15.42 16.48
C ASN A 48 9.10 14.61 17.38
N THR A 49 8.58 14.14 18.51
CA THR A 49 9.38 13.39 19.50
C THR A 49 9.24 11.88 19.36
N TRP A 50 8.66 11.37 18.28
CA TRP A 50 8.51 9.94 18.05
C TRP A 50 9.01 9.50 16.67
N PRO A 51 10.07 8.65 16.59
CA PRO A 51 10.87 8.14 17.73
C PRO A 51 11.72 9.22 18.39
N GLU A 52 11.95 9.08 19.69
CA GLU A 52 12.77 10.02 20.46
C GLU A 52 14.21 10.11 19.91
N ASN A 53 14.78 11.30 19.93
CA ASN A 53 16.15 11.55 19.49
C ASN A 53 16.44 11.15 18.03
N ARG A 54 15.45 11.29 17.16
CA ARG A 54 15.57 11.03 15.72
C ARG A 54 14.95 12.15 14.88
N ALA A 55 15.57 12.41 13.73
CA ALA A 55 15.05 13.34 12.73
C ALA A 55 15.26 12.79 11.31
N ASP A 56 14.36 13.20 10.42
CA ASP A 56 14.37 12.87 9.00
C ASP A 56 14.47 14.16 8.19
N PHE A 57 15.30 14.13 7.15
CA PHE A 57 15.59 15.25 6.26
C PHE A 57 15.27 14.85 4.83
N TYR A 58 14.52 15.68 4.12
CA TYR A 58 14.16 15.46 2.73
C TYR A 58 14.41 16.70 1.89
N ILE A 59 14.81 16.50 0.63
CA ILE A 59 14.67 17.49 -0.42
C ILE A 59 13.81 16.92 -1.53
N ALA A 60 12.72 17.61 -1.84
CA ALA A 60 11.79 17.25 -2.91
C ALA A 60 12.00 18.18 -4.10
N GLN A 61 12.02 17.59 -5.30
CA GLN A 61 12.16 18.28 -6.58
C GLN A 61 10.88 18.08 -7.40
N LYS A 62 10.27 19.16 -7.92
CA LYS A 62 9.14 19.10 -8.87
C LYS A 62 9.61 18.75 -10.29
N VAL A 63 10.60 17.88 -10.42
CA VAL A 63 11.17 17.49 -11.70
C VAL A 63 11.57 16.01 -11.68
N GLY A 64 11.39 15.36 -12.82
CA GLY A 64 11.69 13.95 -13.03
C GLY A 64 11.95 13.66 -14.52
N ALA A 65 11.64 12.45 -14.96
CA ALA A 65 11.90 12.02 -16.32
C ALA A 65 11.12 12.81 -17.39
N ILE A 66 9.94 13.37 -17.05
CA ILE A 66 9.07 14.10 -18.00
C ILE A 66 9.73 15.39 -18.53
N GLN A 67 10.68 15.96 -17.78
CA GLN A 67 11.41 17.17 -18.18
C GLN A 67 12.59 16.90 -19.12
N GLU A 68 12.92 15.63 -19.37
CA GLU A 68 14.04 15.25 -20.22
C GLU A 68 13.78 15.59 -21.70
N GLU A 69 14.85 16.00 -22.40
CA GLU A 69 14.86 16.03 -23.87
C GLU A 69 15.13 14.62 -24.42
N GLU A 70 15.01 14.40 -25.73
CA GLU A 70 15.24 13.06 -26.33
C GLU A 70 16.68 12.53 -26.07
N SER A 71 17.69 13.40 -26.08
CA SER A 71 19.08 13.05 -25.78
C SER A 71 19.37 12.84 -24.28
N GLN A 72 18.37 13.12 -23.41
CA GLN A 72 18.50 13.09 -21.96
C GLN A 72 17.69 11.95 -21.32
N ARG A 73 17.08 11.05 -22.11
CA ARG A 73 16.21 9.99 -21.57
C ARG A 73 16.96 9.06 -20.62
N GLY A 74 16.64 9.18 -19.33
CA GLY A 74 17.29 8.49 -18.21
C GLY A 74 18.21 9.37 -17.37
N LEU A 75 18.43 10.64 -17.76
CA LEU A 75 19.34 11.53 -17.03
C LEU A 75 18.75 12.07 -15.73
N ALA A 76 17.46 12.12 -15.57
CA ALA A 76 16.82 12.44 -14.28
C ALA A 76 17.21 11.41 -13.21
N HIS A 77 17.11 10.13 -13.54
CA HIS A 77 17.50 9.02 -12.67
C HIS A 77 19.02 8.95 -12.50
N PHE A 78 19.77 9.14 -13.57
CA PHE A 78 21.25 9.20 -13.52
C PHE A 78 21.71 10.31 -12.57
N LEU A 79 21.07 11.47 -12.61
CA LEU A 79 21.39 12.59 -11.72
C LEU A 79 21.10 12.26 -10.26
N GLU A 80 20.07 11.48 -9.99
CA GLU A 80 19.78 10.95 -8.65
C GLU A 80 21.01 10.21 -8.11
N HIS A 81 21.56 9.28 -8.85
CA HIS A 81 22.78 8.54 -8.48
C HIS A 81 23.98 9.45 -8.25
N MET A 82 24.14 10.46 -9.09
CA MET A 82 25.25 11.41 -8.96
C MET A 82 25.18 12.26 -7.68
N CYS A 83 24.03 12.38 -7.05
CA CYS A 83 23.91 13.02 -5.74
C CYS A 83 24.69 12.27 -4.63
N PHE A 84 24.97 10.99 -4.82
CA PHE A 84 25.77 10.18 -3.90
C PHE A 84 27.24 10.06 -4.33
N ASN A 85 27.59 10.52 -5.55
CA ASN A 85 28.90 10.37 -6.18
C ASN A 85 29.71 11.68 -6.29
N GLY A 86 29.54 12.56 -5.30
CA GLY A 86 30.38 13.73 -5.14
C GLY A 86 29.64 15.06 -5.18
N THR A 87 29.82 15.78 -4.11
CA THR A 87 29.33 17.14 -3.95
C THR A 87 30.47 18.06 -3.52
N LYS A 88 30.22 19.36 -3.51
CA LYS A 88 31.21 20.39 -3.14
C LYS A 88 31.85 20.13 -1.77
N HIS A 89 31.07 19.72 -0.78
CA HIS A 89 31.55 19.53 0.59
C HIS A 89 31.81 18.05 0.93
N PHE A 90 31.26 17.13 0.13
CA PHE A 90 31.38 15.69 0.32
C PHE A 90 31.86 15.01 -1.00
N PRO A 91 33.18 15.06 -1.31
CA PRO A 91 33.69 14.51 -2.56
C PRO A 91 33.60 12.98 -2.63
N GLY A 92 33.40 12.45 -3.84
CA GLY A 92 33.23 11.02 -4.10
C GLY A 92 32.05 10.46 -3.28
N ASN A 93 32.23 9.32 -2.62
CA ASN A 93 31.22 8.73 -1.74
C ASN A 93 31.14 9.40 -0.34
N GLY A 94 31.55 10.66 -0.21
CA GLY A 94 31.63 11.39 1.06
C GLY A 94 30.31 11.52 1.79
N VAL A 95 29.18 11.64 1.07
CA VAL A 95 27.83 11.67 1.65
C VAL A 95 27.53 10.35 2.36
N ILE A 96 27.76 9.22 1.69
CA ILE A 96 27.51 7.88 2.24
C ILE A 96 28.36 7.66 3.49
N ARG A 97 29.67 7.89 3.39
CA ARG A 97 30.60 7.73 4.53
C ARG A 97 30.23 8.60 5.73
N PHE A 98 29.81 9.83 5.50
CA PHE A 98 29.37 10.70 6.58
C PHE A 98 28.11 10.13 7.24
N CYS A 99 27.09 9.79 6.48
CA CYS A 99 25.83 9.24 6.98
C CYS A 99 26.05 7.95 7.79
N GLU A 100 26.84 7.02 7.26
CA GLU A 100 27.21 5.79 7.99
C GLU A 100 27.97 6.08 9.29
N SER A 101 28.84 7.11 9.32
CA SER A 101 29.56 7.51 10.52
C SER A 101 28.69 8.02 11.66
N ILE A 102 27.47 8.43 11.35
CA ILE A 102 26.47 8.86 12.34
C ILE A 102 25.37 7.82 12.56
N GLY A 103 25.50 6.62 11.98
CA GLY A 103 24.57 5.50 12.16
C GLY A 103 23.39 5.47 11.21
N VAL A 104 23.42 6.25 10.13
CA VAL A 104 22.42 6.25 9.05
C VAL A 104 22.87 5.27 7.98
N GLN A 105 22.05 4.26 7.65
CA GLN A 105 22.39 3.18 6.75
C GLN A 105 22.05 3.53 5.29
N PHE A 106 23.02 3.35 4.38
CA PHE A 106 22.76 3.50 2.94
C PHE A 106 21.78 2.43 2.44
N GLY A 107 20.82 2.82 1.60
CA GLY A 107 19.75 1.96 1.08
C GLY A 107 18.55 1.82 2.01
N GLY A 108 18.74 1.93 3.34
CA GLY A 108 17.65 1.88 4.32
C GLY A 108 17.18 3.26 4.77
N ASP A 109 18.12 4.06 5.34
CA ASP A 109 17.83 5.38 5.90
C ASP A 109 18.27 6.52 4.95
N LEU A 110 19.37 6.33 4.22
CA LEU A 110 19.86 7.23 3.16
C LEU A 110 19.43 6.67 1.83
N ASN A 111 18.52 7.34 1.12
CA ASN A 111 17.95 6.86 -0.14
C ASN A 111 17.43 8.01 -1.00
N ALA A 112 17.00 7.68 -2.21
CA ALA A 112 16.31 8.59 -3.12
C ALA A 112 15.37 7.80 -4.04
N TYR A 113 14.51 8.50 -4.75
CA TYR A 113 13.77 7.94 -5.87
C TYR A 113 13.50 9.00 -6.93
N THR A 114 13.55 8.60 -8.18
CA THR A 114 13.12 9.38 -9.34
C THR A 114 11.85 8.78 -9.92
N SER A 115 10.82 9.60 -10.06
CA SER A 115 9.59 9.29 -10.76
C SER A 115 9.51 10.05 -12.09
N ILE A 116 8.35 9.98 -12.72
CA ILE A 116 8.13 10.66 -14.00
C ILE A 116 8.26 12.19 -13.84
N ASP A 117 7.73 12.76 -12.78
CA ASP A 117 7.57 14.21 -12.59
C ASP A 117 8.17 14.74 -11.27
N GLN A 118 8.80 13.88 -10.51
CA GLN A 118 9.39 14.25 -9.23
C GLN A 118 10.63 13.42 -8.89
N THR A 119 11.51 14.01 -8.07
CA THR A 119 12.66 13.33 -7.48
C THR A 119 12.76 13.72 -6.00
N VAL A 120 12.90 12.76 -5.12
CA VAL A 120 12.99 13.00 -3.66
C VAL A 120 14.18 12.27 -3.09
N TYR A 121 14.97 12.97 -2.28
CA TYR A 121 16.11 12.43 -1.55
C TYR A 121 15.84 12.49 -0.06
N ASN A 122 16.28 11.50 0.69
CA ASN A 122 16.12 11.46 2.14
C ASN A 122 17.36 11.04 2.90
N ILE A 123 17.49 11.59 4.08
CA ILE A 123 18.40 11.17 5.15
C ILE A 123 17.51 10.97 6.37
N SER A 124 17.13 9.73 6.65
CA SER A 124 16.15 9.38 7.69
C SER A 124 16.85 8.81 8.91
N ASN A 125 16.11 8.73 10.04
CA ASN A 125 16.57 8.11 11.27
C ASN A 125 17.87 8.73 11.85
N VAL A 126 18.14 9.99 11.58
CA VAL A 126 19.35 10.71 12.03
C VAL A 126 19.31 10.91 13.54
N PRO A 127 20.37 10.51 14.30
CA PRO A 127 20.44 10.79 15.73
C PRO A 127 20.55 12.28 16.04
N THR A 128 19.66 12.83 16.88
CA THR A 128 19.60 14.26 17.20
C THR A 128 20.48 14.68 18.39
N THR A 129 21.25 13.73 18.94
CA THR A 129 22.12 14.00 20.10
C THR A 129 23.31 14.91 19.80
N ARG A 130 23.64 15.13 18.51
CA ARG A 130 24.71 16.04 18.05
C ARG A 130 24.16 17.02 17.03
N GLN A 131 24.06 18.31 17.42
CA GLN A 131 23.60 19.36 16.51
C GLN A 131 24.41 19.45 15.22
N SER A 132 25.74 19.29 15.31
CA SER A 132 26.60 19.29 14.10
C SER A 132 26.28 18.21 13.08
N ALA A 133 25.70 17.08 13.49
CA ALA A 133 25.25 16.05 12.57
C ALA A 133 23.99 16.50 11.81
N LEU A 134 23.04 17.16 12.49
CA LEU A 134 21.83 17.72 11.87
C LEU A 134 22.19 18.83 10.87
N ASP A 135 23.10 19.75 11.27
CA ASP A 135 23.58 20.83 10.40
C ASP A 135 24.29 20.28 9.15
N SER A 136 25.05 19.15 9.32
CA SER A 136 25.69 18.49 8.17
C SER A 136 24.68 17.81 7.26
N CYS A 137 23.57 17.26 7.78
CA CYS A 137 22.49 16.74 6.92
C CYS A 137 21.86 17.88 6.11
N LEU A 138 21.60 19.05 6.69
CA LEU A 138 21.15 20.22 5.94
C LEU A 138 22.15 20.69 4.90
N LEU A 139 23.45 20.60 5.19
CA LEU A 139 24.52 20.92 4.24
C LEU A 139 24.52 19.91 3.05
N ILE A 140 24.27 18.62 3.30
CA ILE A 140 24.12 17.63 2.23
C ILE A 140 22.90 17.99 1.35
N LEU A 141 21.75 18.32 1.94
CA LEU A 141 20.59 18.75 1.15
C LEU A 141 20.91 20.02 0.32
N SER A 142 21.68 20.95 0.88
CA SER A 142 22.14 22.15 0.16
C SER A 142 23.07 21.79 -1.02
N ASP A 143 23.95 20.80 -0.84
CA ASP A 143 24.79 20.32 -1.91
C ASP A 143 24.00 19.63 -3.03
N TRP A 144 23.03 18.82 -2.68
CA TRP A 144 22.10 18.21 -3.66
C TRP A 144 21.31 19.27 -4.43
N ALA A 145 20.89 20.34 -3.72
CA ALA A 145 20.11 21.42 -4.33
C ALA A 145 20.84 22.18 -5.44
N GLY A 146 22.18 22.38 -5.33
CA GLY A 146 22.86 23.25 -6.27
C GLY A 146 24.39 23.14 -6.32
N ASN A 147 25.02 22.15 -5.68
CA ASN A 147 26.47 22.03 -5.54
C ASN A 147 27.00 20.64 -5.90
N LEU A 148 26.38 19.92 -6.84
CA LEU A 148 26.94 18.65 -7.35
C LEU A 148 28.20 18.91 -8.16
N THR A 149 29.19 18.02 -8.05
CA THR A 149 30.45 18.15 -8.80
C THR A 149 30.36 17.61 -10.22
N LEU A 150 29.53 16.59 -10.45
CA LEU A 150 29.32 15.92 -11.73
C LEU A 150 30.67 15.56 -12.40
N ASP A 151 31.56 14.93 -11.62
CA ASP A 151 32.89 14.55 -12.09
C ASP A 151 32.80 13.56 -13.25
N PRO A 152 33.46 13.80 -14.38
CA PRO A 152 33.44 12.91 -15.54
C PRO A 152 33.81 11.46 -15.21
N LYS A 153 34.77 11.23 -14.31
CA LYS A 153 35.18 9.88 -13.91
C LYS A 153 34.07 9.15 -13.16
N GLU A 154 33.44 9.83 -12.20
CA GLU A 154 32.30 9.27 -11.44
C GLU A 154 31.10 9.00 -12.36
N ILE A 155 30.83 9.90 -13.33
CA ILE A 155 29.79 9.69 -14.35
C ILE A 155 30.08 8.42 -15.16
N ASP A 156 31.30 8.23 -15.64
CA ASP A 156 31.62 7.06 -16.46
C ASP A 156 31.57 5.74 -15.66
N GLU A 157 31.95 5.77 -14.38
CA GLU A 157 31.81 4.61 -13.47
C GLU A 157 30.34 4.29 -13.20
N GLU A 158 29.48 5.30 -13.05
CA GLU A 158 28.06 5.14 -12.74
C GLU A 158 27.23 4.56 -13.89
N ARG A 159 27.67 4.72 -15.17
CA ARG A 159 26.98 4.09 -16.32
C ARG A 159 26.81 2.59 -16.13
N GLY A 160 27.84 1.91 -15.61
CA GLY A 160 27.80 0.47 -15.33
C GLY A 160 26.81 0.11 -14.21
N VAL A 161 26.67 0.97 -13.21
CA VAL A 161 25.73 0.78 -12.11
C VAL A 161 24.28 0.87 -12.61
N ILE A 162 23.95 1.87 -13.42
CA ILE A 162 22.63 2.01 -14.05
C ILE A 162 22.29 0.79 -14.93
N HIS A 163 23.27 0.27 -15.69
CA HIS A 163 23.08 -0.95 -16.48
C HIS A 163 22.73 -2.17 -15.62
N GLU A 164 23.42 -2.36 -14.50
CA GLU A 164 23.14 -3.45 -13.57
C GLU A 164 21.77 -3.28 -12.92
N GLU A 165 21.39 -2.07 -12.55
CA GLU A 165 20.07 -1.79 -12.01
C GLU A 165 18.98 -2.09 -13.04
N TRP A 166 19.11 -1.63 -14.28
CA TRP A 166 18.20 -1.94 -15.37
C TRP A 166 18.05 -3.46 -15.54
N ARG A 167 19.19 -4.18 -15.56
CA ARG A 167 19.20 -5.65 -15.68
C ARG A 167 18.46 -6.33 -14.53
N LEU A 168 18.71 -5.90 -13.29
CA LEU A 168 18.11 -6.49 -12.09
C LEU A 168 16.62 -6.18 -11.95
N ARG A 169 16.18 -5.02 -12.40
CA ARG A 169 14.76 -4.59 -12.33
C ARG A 169 13.93 -5.01 -13.53
N THR A 170 14.57 -5.53 -14.59
CA THR A 170 13.86 -5.97 -15.79
C THR A 170 13.16 -7.30 -15.54
N SER A 171 11.84 -7.26 -15.38
CA SER A 171 10.95 -8.42 -15.30
C SER A 171 10.12 -8.56 -16.57
N ALA A 172 9.42 -9.68 -16.75
CA ALA A 172 8.47 -9.86 -17.84
C ALA A 172 7.41 -8.76 -17.87
N SER A 173 6.83 -8.46 -16.71
CA SER A 173 5.80 -7.41 -16.59
C SER A 173 6.35 -6.02 -16.92
N SER A 174 7.56 -5.65 -16.43
CA SER A 174 8.17 -4.36 -16.76
C SER A 174 8.53 -4.25 -18.24
N ARG A 175 9.04 -5.30 -18.87
CA ARG A 175 9.31 -5.30 -20.32
C ARG A 175 8.04 -5.09 -21.14
N MET A 176 6.95 -5.79 -20.81
CA MET A 176 5.65 -5.62 -21.48
C MET A 176 5.08 -4.23 -21.24
N PHE A 177 5.17 -3.73 -20.02
CA PHE A 177 4.69 -2.41 -19.66
C PHE A 177 5.43 -1.31 -20.43
N GLU A 178 6.76 -1.27 -20.37
CA GLU A 178 7.59 -0.25 -21.01
C GLU A 178 7.38 -0.18 -22.53
N ARG A 179 7.36 -1.34 -23.22
CA ARG A 179 7.17 -1.34 -24.68
C ARG A 179 5.75 -0.96 -25.14
N ASN A 180 4.76 -0.99 -24.22
CA ASN A 180 3.39 -0.59 -24.50
C ASN A 180 3.02 0.80 -23.97
N LEU A 181 3.90 1.48 -23.24
CA LEU A 181 3.67 2.86 -22.77
C LEU A 181 3.20 3.82 -23.88
N PRO A 182 3.77 3.80 -25.12
CA PRO A 182 3.30 4.67 -26.21
C PRO A 182 1.85 4.42 -26.64
N LYS A 183 1.33 3.20 -26.42
CA LYS A 183 -0.08 2.86 -26.68
C LYS A 183 -0.97 3.29 -25.52
N LEU A 184 -0.48 3.18 -24.29
CA LEU A 184 -1.21 3.59 -23.07
C LEU A 184 -1.35 5.11 -22.99
N TYR A 185 -0.35 5.84 -23.49
CA TYR A 185 -0.29 7.31 -23.49
C TYR A 185 -0.14 7.91 -24.88
N PRO A 186 -1.09 7.67 -25.80
CA PRO A 186 -0.97 8.19 -27.15
C PRO A 186 -0.95 9.72 -27.16
N GLY A 187 0.08 10.30 -27.78
CA GLY A 187 0.22 11.75 -27.89
C GLY A 187 0.69 12.48 -26.64
N SER A 188 1.11 11.77 -25.60
CA SER A 188 1.68 12.34 -24.37
C SER A 188 3.12 11.89 -24.15
N LYS A 189 3.94 12.74 -23.53
CA LYS A 189 5.30 12.40 -23.14
C LYS A 189 5.36 11.26 -22.12
N TYR A 190 4.31 11.02 -21.33
CA TYR A 190 4.22 9.88 -20.44
C TYR A 190 4.49 8.55 -21.15
N GLY A 191 4.16 8.45 -22.43
CA GLY A 191 4.40 7.25 -23.24
C GLY A 191 5.86 6.97 -23.56
N VAL A 192 6.78 7.92 -23.32
CA VAL A 192 8.18 7.80 -23.73
C VAL A 192 9.18 8.30 -22.67
N ARG A 193 8.75 8.70 -21.50
CA ARG A 193 9.59 9.25 -20.42
C ARG A 193 9.56 8.36 -19.17
N TYR A 194 9.98 7.10 -19.34
CA TYR A 194 10.13 6.19 -18.20
C TYR A 194 11.48 6.45 -17.49
N PRO A 195 11.55 6.51 -16.14
CA PRO A 195 12.72 7.03 -15.42
C PRO A 195 14.03 6.31 -15.69
N ILE A 196 14.02 4.99 -15.88
CA ILE A 196 15.25 4.23 -16.20
C ILE A 196 15.86 4.66 -17.56
N GLY A 197 15.06 5.26 -18.43
CA GLY A 197 15.48 5.82 -19.71
C GLY A 197 15.88 4.80 -20.76
N LEU A 198 16.80 5.22 -21.64
CA LEU A 198 17.31 4.38 -22.71
C LEU A 198 18.80 4.07 -22.48
N MET A 199 19.17 2.80 -22.47
CA MET A 199 20.57 2.40 -22.29
C MET A 199 21.48 2.98 -23.37
N SER A 200 20.97 3.14 -24.60
CA SER A 200 21.70 3.81 -25.68
C SER A 200 21.99 5.30 -25.39
N VAL A 201 21.16 5.97 -24.60
CA VAL A 201 21.43 7.33 -24.12
C VAL A 201 22.41 7.27 -22.95
N ILE A 202 22.20 6.40 -21.99
CA ILE A 202 23.08 6.20 -20.82
C ILE A 202 24.53 5.94 -21.25
N ASP A 203 24.76 5.12 -22.30
CA ASP A 203 26.10 4.82 -22.80
C ASP A 203 26.80 6.02 -23.50
N ASN A 204 26.01 6.93 -24.11
CA ASN A 204 26.57 7.87 -25.08
C ASN A 204 26.32 9.34 -24.74
N PHE A 205 25.55 9.68 -23.72
CA PHE A 205 25.31 11.09 -23.38
C PHE A 205 26.62 11.81 -23.05
N LYS A 206 26.68 13.10 -23.39
CA LYS A 206 27.81 13.94 -23.05
C LYS A 206 27.66 14.53 -21.67
N TYR A 207 28.74 14.67 -20.91
CA TYR A 207 28.70 15.22 -19.54
C TYR A 207 27.92 16.54 -19.45
N LYS A 208 28.03 17.36 -20.52
CA LYS A 208 27.28 18.59 -20.64
C LYS A 208 25.74 18.39 -20.62
N GLU A 209 25.22 17.31 -21.17
CA GLU A 209 23.79 17.05 -21.23
C GLU A 209 23.22 16.79 -19.83
N LEU A 210 23.97 16.08 -18.97
CA LEU A 210 23.64 15.88 -17.57
C LEU A 210 23.74 17.20 -16.78
N SER A 211 24.82 17.94 -16.99
CA SER A 211 25.02 19.26 -16.38
C SER A 211 23.93 20.25 -16.80
N ASP A 212 23.54 20.25 -18.10
CA ASP A 212 22.46 21.10 -18.61
C ASP A 212 21.12 20.76 -17.96
N TYR A 213 20.79 19.47 -17.79
CA TYR A 213 19.59 19.03 -17.08
C TYR A 213 19.61 19.53 -15.64
N TYR A 214 20.72 19.31 -14.91
CA TYR A 214 20.86 19.74 -13.52
C TYR A 214 20.64 21.25 -13.36
N HIS A 215 21.40 22.07 -14.08
CA HIS A 215 21.31 23.53 -13.96
C HIS A 215 20.00 24.14 -14.49
N LYS A 216 19.33 23.46 -15.42
CA LYS A 216 18.02 23.88 -15.94
C LYS A 216 16.92 23.68 -14.92
N TRP A 217 16.94 22.56 -14.20
CA TRP A 217 15.80 22.09 -13.44
C TRP A 217 15.99 22.15 -11.91
N TYR A 218 17.22 21.93 -11.41
CA TYR A 218 17.53 21.97 -9.97
C TYR A 218 17.79 23.40 -9.53
N HIS A 219 16.73 24.10 -9.18
CA HIS A 219 16.81 25.47 -8.67
C HIS A 219 15.69 25.72 -7.64
N PRO A 220 15.85 26.74 -6.76
CA PRO A 220 15.00 26.98 -5.61
C PRO A 220 13.48 26.94 -5.86
N LYS A 221 13.00 27.42 -7.01
CA LYS A 221 11.55 27.45 -7.31
C LYS A 221 10.94 26.05 -7.47
N ASN A 222 11.74 25.04 -7.80
CA ASN A 222 11.32 23.66 -7.99
C ASN A 222 11.61 22.78 -6.77
N GLN A 223 12.13 23.36 -5.66
CA GLN A 223 12.66 22.62 -4.53
C GLN A 223 11.93 22.91 -3.23
N ALA A 224 11.78 21.88 -2.41
CA ALA A 224 11.38 22.04 -1.01
C ALA A 224 12.28 21.23 -0.09
N ILE A 225 12.58 21.81 1.07
CA ILE A 225 13.25 21.15 2.19
C ILE A 225 12.19 20.74 3.21
N VAL A 226 12.22 19.48 3.65
CA VAL A 226 11.32 18.97 4.69
C VAL A 226 12.17 18.38 5.81
N VAL A 227 11.94 18.84 7.03
CA VAL A 227 12.59 18.32 8.25
C VAL A 227 11.52 17.91 9.24
N VAL A 228 11.53 16.68 9.68
CA VAL A 228 10.59 16.14 10.65
C VAL A 228 11.35 15.40 11.75
N GLY A 229 11.13 15.74 13.00
CA GLY A 229 11.73 14.99 14.11
C GLY A 229 12.04 15.83 15.34
N ASP A 230 12.83 15.27 16.22
CA ASP A 230 13.22 15.89 17.49
C ASP A 230 14.32 16.95 17.26
N VAL A 231 13.92 18.05 16.64
CA VAL A 231 14.79 19.18 16.24
C VAL A 231 14.34 20.48 16.86
N ASP A 232 15.28 21.41 17.06
CA ASP A 232 14.99 22.81 17.34
C ASP A 232 14.53 23.48 16.03
N VAL A 233 13.27 23.89 15.99
CA VAL A 233 12.62 24.47 14.80
C VAL A 233 13.28 25.79 14.39
N ASP A 234 13.60 26.67 15.37
CA ASP A 234 14.15 27.99 15.10
C ASP A 234 15.62 27.89 14.61
N HIS A 235 16.41 27.00 15.22
CA HIS A 235 17.77 26.70 14.74
C HIS A 235 17.75 26.11 13.33
N THR A 236 16.90 25.10 13.09
CA THR A 236 16.76 24.45 11.79
C THR A 236 16.35 25.45 10.70
N GLU A 237 15.39 26.34 11.00
CA GLU A 237 14.97 27.40 10.08
C GLU A 237 16.13 28.38 9.78
N ALA A 238 16.90 28.76 10.79
CA ALA A 238 18.06 29.66 10.62
C ALA A 238 19.14 29.01 9.74
N GLU A 239 19.44 27.74 9.92
CA GLU A 239 20.41 27.00 9.08
C GLU A 239 19.89 26.82 7.64
N ILE A 240 18.60 26.54 7.43
CA ILE A 240 18.00 26.50 6.09
C ILE A 240 18.18 27.87 5.41
N LYS A 241 17.82 28.97 6.08
CA LYS A 241 17.98 30.32 5.53
C LYS A 241 19.46 30.61 5.18
N LYS A 242 20.38 30.26 6.04
CA LYS A 242 21.83 30.45 5.83
C LYS A 242 22.36 29.65 4.64
N LEU A 243 22.01 28.37 4.51
CA LEU A 243 22.52 27.47 3.50
C LEU A 243 21.90 27.69 2.11
N PHE A 244 20.62 28.01 2.05
CA PHE A 244 19.87 28.00 0.79
C PHE A 244 19.57 29.39 0.20
N SER A 245 19.66 30.50 0.96
CA SER A 245 19.34 31.84 0.44
C SER A 245 20.29 32.32 -0.67
N GLY A 246 21.50 31.76 -0.73
CA GLY A 246 22.50 32.10 -1.73
C GLY A 246 22.25 31.55 -3.13
N PHE A 247 21.40 30.51 -3.24
CA PHE A 247 21.07 29.91 -4.53
C PHE A 247 20.15 30.83 -5.34
N LYS A 248 20.37 30.82 -6.66
CA LYS A 248 19.59 31.64 -7.60
C LYS A 248 18.81 30.74 -8.55
N SER A 249 17.55 31.06 -8.78
CA SER A 249 16.85 30.52 -9.93
C SER A 249 17.27 31.26 -11.19
N PRO A 250 17.38 30.61 -12.35
CA PRO A 250 17.63 31.30 -13.61
C PRO A 250 16.61 32.44 -13.83
N GLU A 251 17.06 33.59 -14.40
CA GLU A 251 16.15 34.73 -14.67
C GLU A 251 14.95 34.34 -15.54
N ASN A 252 15.21 33.48 -16.55
CA ASN A 252 14.20 32.94 -17.46
C ASN A 252 14.03 31.42 -17.20
N ALA A 253 13.84 31.01 -15.92
CA ALA A 253 13.62 29.62 -15.56
C ALA A 253 12.45 29.03 -16.36
N THR A 254 12.70 27.91 -17.02
CA THR A 254 11.64 27.17 -17.70
C THR A 254 10.62 26.71 -16.65
N PRO A 255 9.34 27.05 -16.78
CA PRO A 255 8.33 26.60 -15.84
C PRO A 255 8.16 25.06 -15.94
N VAL A 256 7.94 24.43 -14.81
CA VAL A 256 7.44 23.06 -14.80
C VAL A 256 5.97 23.10 -15.19
N VAL A 257 5.61 22.34 -16.23
CA VAL A 257 4.25 22.25 -16.75
C VAL A 257 3.83 20.80 -16.68
N ASP A 258 2.66 20.55 -16.11
CA ASP A 258 2.12 19.19 -16.02
C ASP A 258 1.70 18.70 -17.41
N GLU A 259 2.25 17.58 -17.80
CA GLU A 259 1.99 16.94 -19.08
C GLU A 259 0.55 16.41 -19.15
N GLN A 260 -0.13 16.64 -20.24
CA GLN A 260 -1.52 16.25 -20.42
C GLN A 260 -1.66 14.82 -20.97
N VAL A 261 -2.69 14.13 -20.53
CA VAL A 261 -3.10 12.83 -21.06
C VAL A 261 -4.39 13.00 -21.84
N PRO A 262 -4.38 12.83 -23.18
CA PRO A 262 -5.57 12.96 -23.99
C PRO A 262 -6.65 11.93 -23.65
N ASP A 263 -7.91 12.34 -23.83
CA ASP A 263 -9.04 11.42 -23.85
C ASP A 263 -9.01 10.54 -25.13
N ASN A 264 -9.57 9.35 -25.04
CA ASN A 264 -9.82 8.50 -26.22
C ASN A 264 -11.32 8.27 -26.41
N ALA A 265 -11.77 8.37 -27.66
CA ALA A 265 -13.17 8.13 -28.01
C ALA A 265 -13.49 6.63 -28.08
N GLU A 266 -12.54 5.84 -28.55
CA GLU A 266 -12.62 4.38 -28.69
C GLU A 266 -11.69 3.72 -27.67
N PRO A 267 -11.99 2.49 -27.20
CA PRO A 267 -11.14 1.77 -26.28
C PRO A 267 -9.72 1.54 -26.81
N ILE A 268 -8.73 1.78 -25.98
CA ILE A 268 -7.34 1.39 -26.21
C ILE A 268 -7.17 -0.02 -25.66
N ILE A 269 -6.73 -0.97 -26.48
CA ILE A 269 -6.54 -2.36 -26.05
C ILE A 269 -5.08 -2.75 -26.26
N VAL A 270 -4.44 -3.16 -25.20
CA VAL A 270 -3.05 -3.64 -25.17
C VAL A 270 -3.07 -5.11 -24.81
N ILE A 271 -2.65 -5.95 -25.74
CA ILE A 271 -2.46 -7.40 -25.52
C ILE A 271 -0.99 -7.69 -25.78
N ASP A 272 -0.31 -8.24 -24.79
CA ASP A 272 1.11 -8.55 -24.89
C ASP A 272 1.44 -9.84 -24.15
N LYS A 273 2.64 -10.39 -24.40
CA LYS A 273 3.08 -11.66 -23.84
C LYS A 273 4.61 -11.69 -23.67
N ASP A 274 5.05 -12.44 -22.68
CA ASP A 274 6.46 -12.66 -22.41
C ASP A 274 6.68 -14.09 -21.89
N LYS A 275 7.82 -14.70 -22.24
CA LYS A 275 8.14 -16.09 -21.87
C LYS A 275 8.34 -16.30 -20.38
N GLU A 276 8.75 -15.27 -19.66
CA GLU A 276 8.97 -15.31 -18.22
C GLU A 276 7.73 -14.85 -17.42
N GLN A 277 6.67 -14.41 -18.11
CA GLN A 277 5.40 -14.09 -17.44
C GLN A 277 4.77 -15.36 -16.90
N GLN A 278 4.49 -15.38 -15.61
CA GLN A 278 4.00 -16.59 -14.93
C GLN A 278 2.50 -16.79 -15.10
N THR A 279 1.72 -15.72 -15.01
CA THR A 279 0.27 -15.72 -15.02
C THR A 279 -0.27 -14.76 -16.08
N SER A 280 -1.51 -14.99 -16.52
CA SER A 280 -2.24 -14.00 -17.31
C SER A 280 -3.02 -13.08 -16.37
N GLY A 281 -3.00 -11.79 -16.63
CA GLY A 281 -3.80 -10.78 -15.93
C GLY A 281 -4.57 -9.92 -16.93
N VAL A 282 -5.71 -9.40 -16.53
CA VAL A 282 -6.49 -8.46 -17.33
C VAL A 282 -6.95 -7.29 -16.47
N GLU A 283 -6.87 -6.09 -17.04
CA GLU A 283 -7.18 -4.83 -16.38
C GLU A 283 -8.08 -3.99 -17.28
N LEU A 284 -9.15 -3.44 -16.71
CA LEU A 284 -10.03 -2.46 -17.33
C LEU A 284 -9.84 -1.14 -16.61
N ILE A 285 -9.36 -0.16 -17.33
CA ILE A 285 -9.12 1.20 -16.84
C ILE A 285 -10.12 2.15 -17.49
N ILE A 286 -10.75 3.02 -16.72
CA ILE A 286 -11.66 4.05 -17.22
C ILE A 286 -11.13 5.40 -16.78
N LYS A 287 -10.47 6.12 -17.70
CA LYS A 287 -9.88 7.44 -17.40
C LYS A 287 -10.95 8.49 -17.12
N HIS A 288 -10.67 9.37 -16.17
CA HIS A 288 -11.49 10.55 -15.88
C HIS A 288 -10.62 11.73 -15.42
N GLU A 289 -11.24 12.90 -15.26
CA GLU A 289 -10.55 14.09 -14.80
C GLU A 289 -10.15 13.98 -13.34
N THR A 290 -8.96 14.51 -13.00
CA THR A 290 -8.49 14.64 -11.62
C THR A 290 -9.37 15.60 -10.81
N TYR A 291 -9.36 15.49 -9.49
CA TYR A 291 -9.97 16.49 -8.63
C TYR A 291 -9.20 17.81 -8.78
N PRO A 292 -9.87 18.95 -9.12
CA PRO A 292 -9.14 20.20 -9.38
C PRO A 292 -8.40 20.71 -8.15
N ASP A 293 -7.11 21.04 -8.30
CA ASP A 293 -6.28 21.58 -7.21
C ASP A 293 -6.90 22.80 -6.53
N SER A 294 -7.55 23.67 -7.31
CA SER A 294 -8.24 24.86 -6.79
C SER A 294 -9.40 24.56 -5.84
N LEU A 295 -9.86 23.31 -5.79
CA LEU A 295 -10.96 22.84 -4.94
C LEU A 295 -10.51 21.92 -3.81
N LYS A 296 -9.21 21.57 -3.72
CA LYS A 296 -8.67 20.75 -2.63
C LYS A 296 -8.64 21.45 -1.27
N GLY A 297 -8.79 22.77 -1.26
CA GLY A 297 -8.62 23.62 -0.08
C GLY A 297 -9.78 23.64 0.93
N ASP A 298 -10.85 22.88 0.74
CA ASP A 298 -12.00 22.84 1.66
C ASP A 298 -12.44 21.42 2.02
N VAL A 299 -13.32 21.31 3.02
CA VAL A 299 -13.81 20.02 3.57
C VAL A 299 -14.52 19.15 2.53
N ASN A 300 -14.99 19.71 1.41
CA ASN A 300 -15.57 18.88 0.32
C ASN A 300 -14.55 17.91 -0.24
N TYR A 301 -13.26 18.27 -0.26
CA TYR A 301 -12.20 17.36 -0.69
C TYR A 301 -12.08 16.15 0.25
N LEU A 302 -12.14 16.34 1.57
CA LEU A 302 -12.14 15.23 2.52
C LEU A 302 -13.37 14.32 2.35
N ILE A 303 -14.53 14.90 2.04
CA ILE A 303 -15.76 14.14 1.74
C ILE A 303 -15.58 13.35 0.43
N TYR A 304 -14.98 13.94 -0.59
CA TYR A 304 -14.67 13.26 -1.84
C TYR A 304 -13.74 12.05 -1.62
N GLN A 305 -12.63 12.25 -0.89
CA GLN A 305 -11.69 11.16 -0.56
C GLN A 305 -12.38 10.04 0.25
N TYR A 306 -13.24 10.42 1.22
CA TYR A 306 -14.04 9.45 1.98
C TYR A 306 -14.99 8.65 1.08
N ALA A 307 -15.70 9.32 0.17
CA ALA A 307 -16.67 8.68 -0.72
C ALA A 307 -15.98 7.73 -1.71
N ASN A 308 -14.84 8.14 -2.27
CA ASN A 308 -14.01 7.29 -3.12
C ASN A 308 -13.56 6.02 -2.38
N ARG A 309 -12.99 6.18 -1.19
CA ARG A 309 -12.58 5.06 -0.36
C ARG A 309 -13.73 4.12 -0.02
N ALA A 310 -14.93 4.68 0.27
CA ALA A 310 -16.12 3.88 0.54
C ALA A 310 -16.55 3.06 -0.66
N ALA A 311 -16.60 3.67 -1.85
CA ALA A 311 -17.00 3.00 -3.09
C ALA A 311 -16.04 1.84 -3.43
N MET A 312 -14.72 2.08 -3.39
CA MET A 312 -13.71 1.06 -3.70
C MET A 312 -13.71 -0.06 -2.65
N THR A 313 -13.81 0.25 -1.37
CA THR A 313 -13.84 -0.78 -0.32
C THR A 313 -15.04 -1.72 -0.48
N MET A 314 -16.25 -1.17 -0.64
CA MET A 314 -17.46 -1.97 -0.78
C MET A 314 -17.49 -2.77 -2.10
N LEU A 315 -16.96 -2.21 -3.19
CA LEU A 315 -16.83 -2.96 -4.45
C LEU A 315 -15.86 -4.12 -4.31
N ASN A 316 -14.73 -3.92 -3.65
CA ASN A 316 -13.74 -4.97 -3.42
C ASN A 316 -14.29 -6.09 -2.53
N GLU A 317 -15.12 -5.79 -1.52
CA GLU A 317 -15.81 -6.81 -0.73
C GLU A 317 -16.72 -7.69 -1.60
N ARG A 318 -17.46 -7.09 -2.57
CA ARG A 318 -18.28 -7.85 -3.51
C ARG A 318 -17.45 -8.70 -4.48
N LEU A 319 -16.32 -8.17 -4.97
CA LEU A 319 -15.41 -8.91 -5.85
C LEU A 319 -14.81 -10.13 -5.13
N GLN A 320 -14.42 -9.98 -3.86
CA GLN A 320 -13.94 -11.07 -3.02
C GLN A 320 -15.03 -12.15 -2.82
N GLU A 321 -16.26 -11.76 -2.50
CA GLU A 321 -17.38 -12.70 -2.40
C GLU A 321 -17.65 -13.42 -3.73
N LYS A 322 -17.56 -12.69 -4.85
CA LYS A 322 -17.72 -13.27 -6.18
C LYS A 322 -16.66 -14.32 -6.50
N ALA A 323 -15.41 -14.09 -6.10
CA ALA A 323 -14.33 -15.04 -6.29
C ALA A 323 -14.54 -16.39 -5.57
N LEU A 324 -15.35 -16.42 -4.49
CA LEU A 324 -15.71 -17.64 -3.78
C LEU A 324 -16.76 -18.50 -4.51
N ASP A 325 -17.37 -18.01 -5.58
CA ASP A 325 -18.27 -18.80 -6.41
C ASP A 325 -17.46 -19.76 -7.29
N ALA A 326 -17.77 -21.05 -7.24
CA ALA A 326 -17.08 -22.06 -8.04
C ALA A 326 -17.17 -21.77 -9.56
N SER A 327 -18.23 -21.13 -10.01
CA SER A 327 -18.43 -20.72 -11.41
C SER A 327 -17.67 -19.44 -11.80
N CYS A 328 -17.07 -18.72 -10.84
CA CYS A 328 -16.33 -17.51 -11.11
C CYS A 328 -15.10 -17.78 -11.98
N PRO A 329 -14.89 -17.04 -13.08
CA PRO A 329 -13.78 -17.28 -14.00
C PRO A 329 -12.42 -16.76 -13.47
N PHE A 330 -12.42 -15.88 -12.47
CA PHE A 330 -11.21 -15.35 -11.83
C PHE A 330 -11.01 -15.93 -10.41
N VAL A 331 -9.78 -15.93 -9.96
CA VAL A 331 -9.39 -16.31 -8.59
C VAL A 331 -9.35 -15.11 -7.66
N SER A 332 -9.09 -13.92 -8.22
CA SER A 332 -9.14 -12.64 -7.53
C SER A 332 -9.50 -11.53 -8.49
N ALA A 333 -10.08 -10.45 -7.96
CA ALA A 333 -10.27 -9.19 -8.67
C ALA A 333 -10.19 -8.03 -7.68
N ASN A 334 -9.73 -6.87 -8.15
CA ASN A 334 -9.57 -5.68 -7.35
C ASN A 334 -10.00 -4.44 -8.12
N ALA A 335 -10.60 -3.47 -7.41
CA ALA A 335 -10.94 -2.17 -7.92
C ALA A 335 -10.21 -1.07 -7.15
N SER A 336 -9.71 -0.06 -7.85
CA SER A 336 -9.12 1.15 -7.27
C SER A 336 -9.51 2.38 -8.09
N ASP A 337 -9.34 3.55 -7.51
CA ASP A 337 -9.54 4.83 -8.19
C ASP A 337 -8.48 5.83 -7.73
N GLY A 338 -7.78 6.42 -8.68
CA GLY A 338 -6.65 7.33 -8.45
C GLY A 338 -5.94 7.70 -9.74
N GLN A 339 -4.67 8.05 -9.67
CA GLN A 339 -3.89 8.44 -10.84
C GLN A 339 -3.92 7.37 -11.95
N TYR A 340 -4.15 7.81 -13.19
CA TYR A 340 -4.00 6.94 -14.36
C TYR A 340 -2.55 6.52 -14.50
N ILE A 341 -2.25 5.32 -14.01
CA ILE A 341 -0.91 4.73 -13.93
C ILE A 341 0.04 5.62 -13.10
N PHE A 342 0.58 6.70 -13.68
CA PHE A 342 1.46 7.67 -13.02
C PHE A 342 1.24 9.12 -13.49
N ALA A 343 0.14 9.41 -14.17
CA ALA A 343 -0.11 10.75 -14.71
C ALA A 343 -0.77 11.67 -13.67
N LYS A 344 -0.18 12.84 -13.40
CA LYS A 344 -0.77 13.85 -12.50
C LYS A 344 -2.04 14.49 -13.02
N THR A 345 -2.23 14.50 -14.32
CA THR A 345 -3.32 15.25 -14.99
C THR A 345 -4.51 14.39 -15.39
N LYS A 346 -4.47 13.11 -15.01
CA LYS A 346 -5.54 12.17 -15.31
C LYS A 346 -5.68 11.14 -14.22
N ASP A 347 -6.89 10.95 -13.71
CA ASP A 347 -7.25 9.85 -12.83
C ASP A 347 -7.93 8.73 -13.63
N ALA A 348 -8.07 7.59 -13.00
CA ALA A 348 -8.77 6.45 -13.58
C ALA A 348 -9.38 5.55 -12.51
N PHE A 349 -10.56 5.04 -12.81
CA PHE A 349 -11.09 3.85 -12.18
C PHE A 349 -10.40 2.64 -12.81
N ASP A 350 -9.79 1.81 -11.99
CA ASP A 350 -9.06 0.61 -12.38
C ASP A 350 -9.76 -0.63 -11.84
N LEU A 351 -9.90 -1.66 -12.67
CA LEU A 351 -10.52 -2.94 -12.33
C LEU A 351 -9.68 -4.08 -12.90
N SER A 352 -8.89 -4.71 -12.05
CA SER A 352 -8.05 -5.84 -12.41
C SER A 352 -8.69 -7.19 -12.05
N ALA A 353 -8.37 -8.23 -12.79
CA ALA A 353 -8.77 -9.60 -12.50
C ALA A 353 -7.66 -10.59 -12.87
N ASP A 354 -7.48 -11.60 -12.00
CA ASP A 354 -6.57 -12.74 -12.19
C ASP A 354 -7.38 -13.97 -12.65
N PRO A 355 -7.33 -14.32 -13.94
CA PRO A 355 -8.08 -15.46 -14.48
C PRO A 355 -7.63 -16.81 -13.88
N LYS A 356 -8.53 -17.76 -13.74
CA LYS A 356 -8.20 -19.16 -13.38
C LYS A 356 -7.25 -19.82 -14.37
N ASP A 357 -7.36 -19.45 -15.63
CA ASP A 357 -6.44 -19.83 -16.70
C ASP A 357 -6.56 -18.85 -17.89
N LEU A 358 -5.63 -18.93 -18.84
CA LEU A 358 -5.58 -18.04 -20.01
C LEU A 358 -6.90 -18.04 -20.79
N SER A 359 -7.60 -19.16 -20.91
CA SER A 359 -8.87 -19.26 -21.65
C SER A 359 -10.01 -18.49 -20.96
N LYS A 360 -9.86 -18.17 -19.68
CA LYS A 360 -10.82 -17.43 -18.86
C LYS A 360 -10.60 -15.92 -18.80
N THR A 361 -9.58 -15.41 -19.47
CA THR A 361 -9.21 -13.99 -19.41
C THR A 361 -10.36 -13.05 -19.78
N VAL A 362 -11.01 -13.28 -20.92
CA VAL A 362 -12.12 -12.43 -21.40
C VAL A 362 -13.36 -12.56 -20.51
N GLU A 363 -13.66 -13.79 -20.06
CA GLU A 363 -14.76 -14.04 -19.13
C GLU A 363 -14.51 -13.38 -17.78
N SER A 364 -13.25 -13.34 -17.30
CA SER A 364 -12.86 -12.72 -16.04
C SER A 364 -13.07 -11.19 -16.09
N LEU A 365 -12.63 -10.55 -17.16
CA LEU A 365 -12.90 -9.13 -17.36
C LEU A 365 -14.42 -8.85 -17.37
N LYS A 366 -15.18 -9.63 -18.15
CA LYS A 366 -16.64 -9.49 -18.22
C LYS A 366 -17.27 -9.64 -16.83
N ALA A 367 -16.89 -10.66 -16.07
CA ALA A 367 -17.48 -10.95 -14.76
C ALA A 367 -17.15 -9.85 -13.72
N ALA A 368 -15.90 -9.36 -13.69
CA ALA A 368 -15.51 -8.25 -12.82
C ALA A 368 -16.23 -6.96 -13.22
N TYR A 369 -16.31 -6.64 -14.51
CA TYR A 369 -17.01 -5.46 -15.01
C TYR A 369 -18.51 -5.50 -14.71
N ILE A 370 -19.17 -6.65 -14.74
CA ILE A 370 -20.57 -6.81 -14.33
C ILE A 370 -20.77 -6.40 -12.86
N GLU A 371 -19.84 -6.72 -11.95
CA GLU A 371 -19.95 -6.29 -10.55
C GLU A 371 -19.77 -4.77 -10.40
N ALA A 372 -18.86 -4.15 -11.17
CA ALA A 372 -18.74 -2.69 -11.21
C ALA A 372 -20.00 -2.03 -11.78
N LEU A 373 -20.56 -2.57 -12.89
CA LEU A 373 -21.83 -2.11 -13.45
C LEU A 373 -23.02 -2.32 -12.50
N ARG A 374 -23.01 -3.41 -11.72
CA ARG A 374 -24.03 -3.65 -10.67
C ARG A 374 -23.98 -2.56 -9.62
N ALA A 375 -22.79 -2.22 -9.13
CA ALA A 375 -22.57 -1.14 -8.18
C ALA A 375 -22.98 0.23 -8.76
N ALA A 376 -22.65 0.51 -10.01
CA ALA A 376 -23.04 1.76 -10.68
C ALA A 376 -24.56 1.86 -10.90
N LYS A 377 -25.24 0.75 -11.26
CA LYS A 377 -26.66 0.72 -11.61
C LYS A 377 -27.59 0.69 -10.40
N PHE A 378 -27.27 -0.11 -9.40
CA PHE A 378 -28.14 -0.35 -8.25
C PHE A 378 -27.59 0.24 -6.95
N GLY A 379 -26.34 0.68 -6.92
CA GLY A 379 -25.67 1.21 -5.75
C GLY A 379 -25.26 0.14 -4.73
N PHE A 380 -24.76 0.61 -3.62
CA PHE A 380 -24.46 -0.18 -2.42
C PHE A 380 -25.65 -0.19 -1.49
N THR A 381 -25.78 -1.24 -0.70
CA THR A 381 -26.85 -1.36 0.29
C THR A 381 -26.56 -0.52 1.53
N ALA A 382 -27.59 -0.20 2.29
CA ALA A 382 -27.44 0.51 3.56
C ALA A 382 -26.60 -0.27 4.59
N THR A 383 -26.64 -1.61 4.54
CA THR A 383 -25.88 -2.48 5.45
C THR A 383 -24.39 -2.54 5.10
N GLU A 384 -24.01 -2.62 3.82
CA GLU A 384 -22.62 -2.49 3.38
C GLU A 384 -22.05 -1.15 3.84
N TYR A 385 -22.77 -0.07 3.56
CA TYR A 385 -22.31 1.27 3.90
C TYR A 385 -22.24 1.52 5.42
N ALA A 386 -23.15 0.94 6.21
CA ALA A 386 -23.08 1.02 7.66
C ALA A 386 -21.81 0.37 8.19
N ARG A 387 -21.45 -0.84 7.70
CA ARG A 387 -20.19 -1.51 8.06
C ARG A 387 -18.96 -0.68 7.68
N PHE A 388 -18.94 -0.14 6.47
CA PHE A 388 -17.85 0.73 6.06
C PHE A 388 -17.70 1.95 6.99
N LYS A 389 -18.82 2.63 7.33
CA LYS A 389 -18.79 3.76 8.27
C LYS A 389 -18.24 3.38 9.63
N ASP A 390 -18.70 2.27 10.18
CA ASP A 390 -18.26 1.80 11.49
C ASP A 390 -16.76 1.48 11.50
N ASN A 391 -16.26 0.82 10.44
CA ASN A 391 -14.84 0.55 10.25
C ASN A 391 -14.02 1.85 10.12
N TYR A 392 -14.47 2.77 9.28
CA TYR A 392 -13.80 4.06 9.06
C TYR A 392 -13.70 4.86 10.37
N LEU A 393 -14.79 4.99 11.11
CA LEU A 393 -14.82 5.74 12.36
C LEU A 393 -13.95 5.09 13.44
N SER A 394 -13.92 3.75 13.51
CA SER A 394 -13.05 3.03 14.45
C SER A 394 -11.57 3.24 14.14
N VAL A 395 -11.19 3.22 12.85
CA VAL A 395 -9.82 3.54 12.41
C VAL A 395 -9.46 4.99 12.72
N LEU A 396 -10.38 5.91 12.49
CA LEU A 396 -10.18 7.34 12.78
C LEU A 396 -9.99 7.59 14.29
N ASP A 397 -10.78 6.92 15.15
CA ASP A 397 -10.63 6.95 16.60
C ASP A 397 -9.24 6.46 17.03
N LYS A 398 -8.78 5.36 16.43
CA LYS A 398 -7.44 4.81 16.66
C LYS A 398 -6.33 5.77 16.26
N GLN A 399 -6.45 6.39 15.08
CA GLN A 399 -5.45 7.37 14.60
C GLN A 399 -5.35 8.57 15.55
N TYR A 400 -6.50 9.09 15.99
CA TYR A 400 -6.54 10.22 16.94
C TYR A 400 -5.95 9.86 18.31
N SER A 401 -6.22 8.67 18.82
CA SER A 401 -5.68 8.20 20.09
C SER A 401 -4.15 8.10 20.09
N ASN A 402 -3.55 7.82 18.93
CA ASN A 402 -2.09 7.69 18.75
C ASN A 402 -1.43 8.92 18.13
N LYS A 403 -2.12 10.04 18.06
CA LYS A 403 -1.60 11.24 17.37
C LYS A 403 -0.21 11.67 17.84
N ASP A 404 0.07 11.53 19.16
CA ASP A 404 1.35 11.89 19.78
C ASP A 404 2.45 10.84 19.55
N LYS A 405 2.15 9.70 18.88
CA LYS A 405 3.06 8.57 18.60
C LYS A 405 3.17 8.29 17.09
N ARG A 406 2.87 9.28 16.25
CA ARG A 406 3.07 9.16 14.81
C ARG A 406 4.58 9.22 14.49
N PRO A 407 5.15 8.21 13.80
CA PRO A 407 6.56 8.26 13.44
C PRO A 407 6.84 9.34 12.37
N ASN A 408 8.09 9.84 12.33
CA ASN A 408 8.52 10.83 11.35
C ASN A 408 8.14 10.43 9.91
N GLY A 409 8.37 9.15 9.57
CA GLY A 409 8.04 8.58 8.25
C GLY A 409 6.54 8.57 7.88
N ALA A 410 5.62 8.83 8.83
CA ALA A 410 4.20 9.02 8.54
C ALA A 410 3.80 10.50 8.42
N LEU A 411 4.66 11.40 8.90
CA LEU A 411 4.40 12.84 8.89
C LEU A 411 5.01 13.53 7.66
N TYR A 412 6.20 13.13 7.23
CA TYR A 412 6.88 13.80 6.11
C TYR A 412 6.08 13.71 4.81
N ARG A 413 5.35 12.59 4.61
CA ARG A 413 4.62 12.37 3.35
C ARG A 413 3.59 13.47 3.11
N ASP A 414 2.80 13.84 4.13
CA ASP A 414 1.81 14.90 4.04
C ASP A 414 2.46 16.24 3.59
N LEU A 415 3.71 16.50 4.01
CA LEU A 415 4.45 17.73 3.69
C LEU A 415 5.05 17.68 2.27
N VAL A 416 5.57 16.54 1.87
CA VAL A 416 6.09 16.32 0.50
C VAL A 416 4.94 16.38 -0.51
N ASP A 417 3.81 15.72 -0.23
CA ASP A 417 2.64 15.71 -1.11
C ASP A 417 2.00 17.10 -1.19
N ASN A 418 2.02 17.89 -0.10
CA ASN A 418 1.60 19.29 -0.16
C ASN A 418 2.45 20.11 -1.14
N PHE A 419 3.77 19.92 -1.14
CA PHE A 419 4.64 20.60 -2.09
C PHE A 419 4.47 20.10 -3.51
N LEU A 420 4.48 18.77 -3.73
CA LEU A 420 4.51 18.16 -5.06
C LEU A 420 3.14 18.13 -5.75
N GLU A 421 2.06 17.88 -4.99
CA GLU A 421 0.71 17.57 -5.50
C GLU A 421 -0.36 18.58 -5.06
N ASN A 422 0.02 19.64 -4.35
CA ASN A 422 -0.91 20.60 -3.74
C ASN A 422 -1.94 19.96 -2.78
N GLU A 423 -1.60 18.79 -2.20
CA GLU A 423 -2.46 18.13 -1.22
C GLU A 423 -2.58 18.97 0.06
N PRO A 424 -3.76 19.12 0.66
CA PRO A 424 -3.90 19.78 1.95
C PRO A 424 -3.20 18.96 3.04
N MET A 425 -2.60 19.63 4.01
CA MET A 425 -1.90 19.01 5.14
C MET A 425 -2.52 19.39 6.49
N PRO A 426 -3.77 19.02 6.76
CA PRO A 426 -4.42 19.35 8.04
C PRO A 426 -3.83 18.49 9.17
N SER A 427 -3.90 19.01 10.40
CA SER A 427 -3.66 18.20 11.59
C SER A 427 -4.77 17.19 11.82
N ILE A 428 -4.48 16.12 12.56
CA ILE A 428 -5.50 15.15 12.98
C ILE A 428 -6.50 15.79 13.97
N GLU A 429 -6.10 16.81 14.71
CA GLU A 429 -6.94 17.60 15.61
C GLU A 429 -8.03 18.36 14.84
N PHE A 430 -7.78 18.70 13.59
CA PHE A 430 -8.79 19.27 12.70
C PHE A 430 -9.63 18.18 12.03
N THR A 431 -8.98 17.19 11.40
CA THR A 431 -9.70 16.19 10.58
C THR A 431 -10.57 15.27 11.41
N TYR A 432 -10.13 14.89 12.62
CA TYR A 432 -10.88 13.98 13.48
C TYR A 432 -12.27 14.48 13.86
N PRO A 433 -12.45 15.64 14.52
CA PRO A 433 -13.80 16.11 14.89
C PRO A 433 -14.65 16.41 13.67
N VAL A 434 -14.06 16.94 12.59
CA VAL A 434 -14.77 17.24 11.34
C VAL A 434 -15.34 15.95 10.73
N MET A 435 -14.53 14.90 10.56
CA MET A 435 -15.00 13.66 9.97
C MET A 435 -15.92 12.87 10.90
N LYS A 436 -15.72 12.91 12.22
CA LYS A 436 -16.67 12.32 13.21
C LYS A 436 -18.05 12.93 13.12
N GLN A 437 -18.14 14.22 12.81
CA GLN A 437 -19.42 14.92 12.65
C GLN A 437 -20.05 14.67 11.28
N ILE A 438 -19.25 14.69 10.21
CA ILE A 438 -19.77 14.66 8.83
C ILE A 438 -20.10 13.24 8.37
N VAL A 439 -19.26 12.25 8.65
CA VAL A 439 -19.43 10.88 8.15
C VAL A 439 -20.80 10.28 8.47
N PRO A 440 -21.37 10.42 9.70
CA PRO A 440 -22.72 9.94 9.98
C PRO A 440 -23.81 10.56 9.10
N MET A 441 -23.59 11.79 8.60
CA MET A 441 -24.58 12.54 7.79
C MET A 441 -24.46 12.23 6.29
N ILE A 442 -23.36 11.65 5.82
CA ILE A 442 -23.20 11.30 4.40
C ILE A 442 -24.12 10.12 4.09
N PRO A 443 -25.09 10.28 3.16
CA PRO A 443 -25.99 9.20 2.78
C PRO A 443 -25.31 8.25 1.76
N VAL A 444 -25.78 7.01 1.69
CA VAL A 444 -25.27 6.02 0.72
C VAL A 444 -25.46 6.47 -0.73
N GLU A 445 -26.47 7.27 -0.99
CA GLU A 445 -26.77 7.83 -2.33
C GLU A 445 -25.62 8.67 -2.89
N ALA A 446 -24.85 9.35 -2.03
CA ALA A 446 -23.67 10.11 -2.44
C ALA A 446 -22.56 9.16 -2.97
N ILE A 447 -22.35 8.02 -2.28
CA ILE A 447 -21.40 6.99 -2.70
C ILE A 447 -21.88 6.32 -4.00
N ASN A 448 -23.18 6.05 -4.11
CA ASN A 448 -23.78 5.47 -5.29
C ASN A 448 -23.69 6.39 -6.50
N GLN A 449 -23.80 7.70 -6.32
CA GLN A 449 -23.61 8.67 -7.39
C GLN A 449 -22.16 8.69 -7.88
N MET A 450 -21.18 8.64 -6.99
CA MET A 450 -19.77 8.53 -7.35
C MET A 450 -19.52 7.28 -8.18
N MET A 451 -19.98 6.12 -7.74
CA MET A 451 -19.82 4.86 -8.48
C MET A 451 -20.42 4.92 -9.89
N LYS A 452 -21.55 5.59 -10.04
CA LYS A 452 -22.20 5.81 -11.34
C LYS A 452 -21.38 6.72 -12.28
N GLU A 453 -20.61 7.65 -11.73
CA GLU A 453 -19.74 8.53 -12.50
C GLU A 453 -18.44 7.86 -12.90
N LEU A 454 -17.87 7.01 -12.03
CA LEU A 454 -16.65 6.26 -12.29
C LEU A 454 -16.83 5.16 -13.34
N VAL A 455 -18.03 4.56 -13.42
CA VAL A 455 -18.31 3.45 -14.34
C VAL A 455 -19.44 3.82 -15.33
N PRO A 456 -19.17 4.72 -16.30
CA PRO A 456 -20.14 5.10 -17.33
C PRO A 456 -20.34 3.98 -18.38
N GLU A 457 -21.56 3.82 -18.86
CA GLU A 457 -21.89 2.81 -19.87
C GLU A 457 -21.59 3.29 -21.31
N ASN A 458 -20.33 3.67 -21.59
CA ASN A 458 -19.87 4.08 -22.93
C ASN A 458 -18.44 3.57 -23.18
N ASP A 459 -17.92 3.78 -24.39
CA ASP A 459 -16.60 3.30 -24.81
C ASP A 459 -15.48 4.35 -24.63
N SER A 460 -15.83 5.58 -24.26
CA SER A 460 -14.85 6.65 -24.13
C SER A 460 -13.95 6.44 -22.91
N ASN A 461 -12.68 6.75 -23.07
CA ASN A 461 -11.67 6.69 -22.01
C ASN A 461 -11.40 5.30 -21.43
N ILE A 462 -11.84 4.24 -22.11
CA ILE A 462 -11.53 2.87 -21.74
C ILE A 462 -10.13 2.50 -22.23
N VAL A 463 -9.38 1.86 -21.37
CA VAL A 463 -8.10 1.19 -21.67
C VAL A 463 -8.18 -0.23 -21.12
N ILE A 464 -7.83 -1.23 -21.92
CA ILE A 464 -7.73 -2.63 -21.49
C ILE A 464 -6.28 -3.06 -21.64
N VAL A 465 -5.72 -3.64 -20.58
CA VAL A 465 -4.38 -4.21 -20.57
C VAL A 465 -4.48 -5.71 -20.26
N ASN A 466 -3.89 -6.51 -21.14
CA ASN A 466 -3.81 -7.96 -20.95
C ASN A 466 -2.39 -8.43 -21.19
N PHE A 467 -1.71 -8.84 -20.13
CA PHE A 467 -0.37 -9.40 -20.16
C PHE A 467 -0.42 -10.89 -19.90
N ASN A 468 0.28 -11.66 -20.73
CA ASN A 468 0.14 -13.11 -20.79
C ASN A 468 1.49 -13.84 -20.72
N ASN A 469 1.46 -15.08 -20.27
CA ASN A 469 2.54 -16.03 -20.50
C ASN A 469 2.66 -16.39 -21.98
N GLU A 470 3.87 -16.31 -22.56
CA GLU A 470 4.14 -16.77 -23.93
C GLU A 470 4.57 -18.24 -23.92
N ALA A 471 3.71 -19.12 -24.38
CA ALA A 471 4.02 -20.54 -24.54
C ALA A 471 3.43 -21.10 -25.84
N GLU A 472 4.06 -22.15 -26.37
CA GLU A 472 3.58 -22.87 -27.56
C GLU A 472 2.20 -23.48 -27.29
N GLY A 473 1.28 -23.31 -28.22
CA GLY A 473 -0.09 -23.80 -28.11
C GLY A 473 -1.05 -22.89 -27.37
N ASN A 474 -0.58 -21.81 -26.73
CA ASN A 474 -1.46 -20.83 -26.13
C ASN A 474 -2.28 -20.07 -27.18
N VAL A 475 -3.58 -19.92 -26.90
CA VAL A 475 -4.50 -19.08 -27.67
C VAL A 475 -4.81 -17.84 -26.84
N TYR A 476 -4.40 -16.68 -27.36
CA TYR A 476 -4.56 -15.41 -26.66
C TYR A 476 -5.87 -14.74 -27.03
N PRO A 477 -6.45 -13.93 -26.13
CA PRO A 477 -7.57 -13.04 -26.44
C PRO A 477 -7.25 -12.10 -27.61
N THR A 478 -8.29 -11.66 -28.27
CA THR A 478 -8.22 -10.64 -29.32
C THR A 478 -8.91 -9.37 -28.87
N GLU A 479 -8.57 -8.23 -29.50
CA GLU A 479 -9.24 -6.94 -29.25
C GLU A 479 -10.77 -7.07 -29.47
N ALA A 480 -11.20 -7.76 -30.53
CA ALA A 480 -12.61 -7.96 -30.81
C ALA A 480 -13.36 -8.73 -29.70
N GLN A 481 -12.70 -9.71 -29.05
CA GLN A 481 -13.30 -10.45 -27.95
C GLN A 481 -13.47 -9.56 -26.70
N PHE A 482 -12.51 -8.69 -26.40
CA PHE A 482 -12.66 -7.73 -25.31
C PHE A 482 -13.76 -6.71 -25.57
N LEU A 483 -13.86 -6.16 -26.77
CA LEU A 483 -14.94 -5.25 -27.17
C LEU A 483 -16.32 -5.91 -27.07
N GLU A 484 -16.43 -7.16 -27.50
CA GLU A 484 -17.67 -7.93 -27.36
C GLU A 484 -18.02 -8.21 -25.89
N ALA A 485 -17.01 -8.51 -25.05
CA ALA A 485 -17.20 -8.71 -23.61
C ALA A 485 -17.74 -7.46 -22.91
N LEU A 486 -17.25 -6.26 -23.26
CA LEU A 486 -17.77 -5.00 -22.73
C LEU A 486 -19.24 -4.79 -23.13
N LYS A 487 -19.58 -5.02 -24.40
CA LYS A 487 -20.96 -4.92 -24.90
C LYS A 487 -21.88 -5.94 -24.24
N ALA A 488 -21.43 -7.18 -24.12
CA ALA A 488 -22.17 -8.26 -23.49
C ALA A 488 -22.39 -8.00 -21.97
N ALA A 489 -21.40 -7.45 -21.29
CA ALA A 489 -21.55 -7.07 -19.89
C ALA A 489 -22.62 -5.98 -19.66
N ARG A 490 -22.63 -4.95 -20.53
CA ARG A 490 -23.65 -3.87 -20.47
C ARG A 490 -25.05 -4.36 -20.83
N ALA A 491 -25.15 -5.33 -21.74
CA ALA A 491 -26.41 -5.94 -22.17
C ALA A 491 -26.94 -7.00 -21.18
N GLU A 492 -26.13 -7.38 -20.18
CA GLU A 492 -26.48 -8.41 -19.19
C GLU A 492 -27.67 -7.95 -18.34
N ASN A 493 -28.59 -8.89 -18.05
CA ASN A 493 -29.70 -8.62 -17.11
C ASN A 493 -29.19 -8.66 -15.66
N ILE A 494 -28.50 -7.58 -15.25
CA ILE A 494 -27.90 -7.47 -13.93
C ILE A 494 -29.00 -7.25 -12.89
N THR A 495 -28.96 -8.01 -11.78
CA THR A 495 -29.84 -7.82 -10.62
C THR A 495 -29.10 -7.08 -9.50
N ALA A 496 -29.85 -6.46 -8.59
CA ALA A 496 -29.27 -5.80 -7.42
C ALA A 496 -28.49 -6.81 -6.54
N TYR A 497 -27.44 -6.33 -5.89
CA TYR A 497 -26.70 -7.12 -4.92
C TYR A 497 -27.55 -7.39 -3.67
N VAL A 498 -27.46 -8.60 -3.13
CA VAL A 498 -28.10 -8.99 -1.88
C VAL A 498 -27.02 -9.20 -0.82
N ASP A 499 -27.02 -8.33 0.18
CA ASP A 499 -26.07 -8.39 1.28
C ASP A 499 -26.53 -9.42 2.33
N ASN A 500 -25.93 -10.59 2.29
CA ASN A 500 -26.21 -11.63 3.27
C ASN A 500 -25.40 -11.37 4.55
N VAL A 501 -26.08 -10.86 5.57
CA VAL A 501 -25.49 -10.60 6.88
C VAL A 501 -26.03 -11.57 7.92
N LYS A 502 -25.12 -12.22 8.63
CA LYS A 502 -25.44 -13.09 9.76
C LYS A 502 -25.50 -12.25 11.04
N ASN A 503 -26.69 -12.07 11.55
CA ASN A 503 -26.93 -11.21 12.71
C ASN A 503 -26.98 -12.03 14.01
N GLU A 504 -25.83 -12.56 14.42
CA GLU A 504 -25.65 -13.26 15.68
C GLU A 504 -24.31 -12.86 16.34
N PRO A 505 -24.15 -13.03 17.67
CA PRO A 505 -22.88 -12.74 18.32
C PRO A 505 -21.81 -13.73 17.89
N ILE A 506 -20.53 -13.29 17.88
CA ILE A 506 -19.37 -14.14 17.50
C ILE A 506 -19.34 -15.42 18.35
N MET A 507 -19.73 -15.31 19.62
CA MET A 507 -19.91 -16.45 20.52
C MET A 507 -21.35 -16.47 21.04
N THR A 508 -22.08 -17.54 20.72
CA THR A 508 -23.44 -17.75 21.20
C THR A 508 -23.50 -18.34 22.63
N THR A 509 -22.42 -18.98 23.05
CA THR A 509 -22.28 -19.59 24.39
C THR A 509 -20.97 -19.15 25.00
N MET A 510 -21.04 -18.43 26.10
CA MET A 510 -19.84 -18.05 26.85
C MET A 510 -19.27 -19.25 27.60
N PRO A 511 -17.93 -19.39 27.64
CA PRO A 511 -17.30 -20.47 28.38
C PRO A 511 -17.54 -20.29 29.88
N LYS A 512 -17.55 -21.43 30.61
CA LYS A 512 -17.54 -21.39 32.06
C LYS A 512 -16.22 -20.75 32.54
N ALA A 513 -16.33 -19.75 33.40
CA ALA A 513 -15.17 -19.08 33.98
C ALA A 513 -14.21 -20.06 34.67
N GLY A 514 -12.94 -19.96 34.38
CA GLY A 514 -11.88 -20.63 35.08
C GLY A 514 -11.48 -19.90 36.38
N SER A 515 -10.39 -20.31 37.01
CA SER A 515 -9.84 -19.64 38.18
C SER A 515 -8.32 -19.50 38.08
N ILE A 516 -7.79 -18.52 38.76
CA ILE A 516 -6.33 -18.32 38.91
C ILE A 516 -5.87 -19.22 40.06
N LYS A 517 -4.94 -20.12 39.75
CA LYS A 517 -4.32 -21.01 40.77
C LYS A 517 -3.11 -20.36 41.43
N LYS A 518 -2.38 -19.56 40.70
CA LYS A 518 -1.16 -18.93 41.16
C LYS A 518 -0.95 -17.59 40.49
N GLU A 519 -0.53 -16.59 41.26
CA GLU A 519 -0.12 -15.28 40.77
C GLU A 519 1.31 -15.00 41.26
N VAL A 520 2.16 -14.49 40.38
CA VAL A 520 3.55 -14.10 40.71
C VAL A 520 3.83 -12.77 40.00
N LYS A 521 4.22 -11.77 40.79
CA LYS A 521 4.65 -10.46 40.25
C LYS A 521 6.16 -10.45 40.08
N ASN A 522 6.59 -9.89 38.96
CA ASN A 522 8.01 -9.66 38.67
C ASN A 522 8.25 -8.14 38.59
N ASP A 523 8.62 -7.56 39.75
CA ASP A 523 8.81 -6.10 39.84
C ASP A 523 9.97 -5.60 38.97
N LYS A 524 10.99 -6.43 38.72
CA LYS A 524 12.15 -6.04 37.89
C LYS A 524 11.80 -5.86 36.45
N LEU A 525 10.90 -6.68 35.91
CA LEU A 525 10.45 -6.63 34.51
C LEU A 525 9.05 -6.04 34.36
N GLY A 526 8.38 -5.72 35.47
CA GLY A 526 7.08 -5.06 35.49
C GLY A 526 5.98 -5.89 34.84
N TYR A 527 5.84 -7.19 35.19
CA TYR A 527 4.75 -8.03 34.70
C TYR A 527 4.16 -8.90 35.82
N THR A 528 2.93 -9.33 35.62
CA THR A 528 2.23 -10.30 36.47
C THR A 528 2.08 -11.63 35.74
N GLN A 529 2.55 -12.74 36.32
CA GLN A 529 2.36 -14.08 35.77
C GLN A 529 1.26 -14.82 36.51
N LEU A 530 0.28 -15.30 35.76
CA LEU A 530 -0.84 -16.10 36.25
C LEU A 530 -0.70 -17.55 35.77
N THR A 531 -1.03 -18.50 36.66
CA THR A 531 -1.26 -19.90 36.29
C THR A 531 -2.75 -20.17 36.41
N LEU A 532 -3.42 -20.50 35.32
CA LEU A 532 -4.86 -20.76 35.32
C LEU A 532 -5.22 -22.18 35.79
N SER A 533 -6.50 -22.40 36.06
CA SER A 533 -7.01 -23.70 36.56
C SER A 533 -6.81 -24.84 35.53
N ASN A 534 -6.78 -24.56 34.24
CA ASN A 534 -6.49 -25.52 33.17
C ASN A 534 -4.96 -25.72 32.94
N GLY A 535 -4.12 -25.00 33.67
CA GLY A 535 -2.66 -25.10 33.58
C GLY A 535 -2.00 -24.15 32.59
N ALA A 536 -2.74 -23.37 31.84
CA ALA A 536 -2.16 -22.34 30.98
C ALA A 536 -1.44 -21.26 31.80
N THR A 537 -0.35 -20.74 31.28
CA THR A 537 0.35 -19.57 31.82
C THR A 537 -0.08 -18.32 31.08
N VAL A 538 -0.39 -17.25 31.82
CA VAL A 538 -0.68 -15.92 31.26
C VAL A 538 0.28 -14.91 31.89
N ILE A 539 0.93 -14.13 31.04
CA ILE A 539 1.81 -13.03 31.44
C ILE A 539 1.13 -11.73 31.04
N LEU A 540 0.88 -10.88 32.03
CA LEU A 540 0.24 -9.59 31.85
C LEU A 540 1.27 -8.49 32.04
N LYS A 541 1.40 -7.58 31.08
CA LYS A 541 2.26 -6.41 31.20
C LYS A 541 1.55 -5.17 30.70
N HIS A 542 1.14 -4.32 31.64
CA HIS A 542 0.62 -3.00 31.29
C HIS A 542 1.74 -2.12 30.73
N THR A 543 1.49 -1.43 29.62
CA THR A 543 2.37 -0.42 29.03
C THR A 543 1.54 0.72 28.46
N ASP A 544 2.11 1.93 28.40
CA ASP A 544 1.52 3.14 27.85
C ASP A 544 2.19 3.59 26.53
N PHE A 545 2.96 2.70 25.89
CA PHE A 545 3.65 3.01 24.63
C PHE A 545 2.69 3.45 23.53
N LYS A 546 1.51 2.81 23.46
CA LYS A 546 0.38 3.22 22.61
C LYS A 546 -0.92 3.11 23.41
N LYS A 547 -1.70 4.17 23.42
CA LYS A 547 -2.94 4.26 24.22
C LYS A 547 -4.06 3.33 23.74
N ASP A 548 -4.02 2.91 22.47
CA ASP A 548 -5.07 2.16 21.79
C ASP A 548 -4.65 0.76 21.36
N GLN A 549 -3.57 0.22 21.92
CA GLN A 549 -3.05 -1.08 21.52
C GLN A 549 -2.92 -2.02 22.71
N VAL A 550 -3.48 -3.22 22.52
CA VAL A 550 -3.20 -4.42 23.31
C VAL A 550 -2.74 -5.49 22.33
N ALA A 551 -1.56 -6.05 22.55
CA ALA A 551 -1.00 -7.14 21.76
C ALA A 551 -1.07 -8.44 22.57
N LEU A 552 -1.42 -9.55 21.89
CA LEU A 552 -1.40 -10.90 22.45
C LEU A 552 -0.44 -11.77 21.65
N ALA A 553 0.45 -12.48 22.34
CA ALA A 553 1.26 -13.54 21.78
C ALA A 553 1.06 -14.83 22.61
N GLY A 554 0.45 -15.83 22.02
CA GLY A 554 0.30 -17.16 22.59
C GLY A 554 1.27 -18.12 21.95
N ARG A 555 1.97 -18.93 22.74
CA ARG A 555 2.93 -19.92 22.28
C ARG A 555 2.68 -21.26 22.93
N GLY A 556 2.36 -22.27 22.11
CA GLY A 556 2.27 -23.66 22.48
C GLY A 556 3.53 -24.43 22.09
N ILE A 557 4.05 -25.29 22.96
CA ILE A 557 5.21 -26.12 22.65
C ILE A 557 4.81 -27.21 21.63
N GLY A 558 5.63 -27.37 20.62
CA GLY A 558 5.43 -28.29 19.51
C GLY A 558 4.86 -27.62 18.27
N GLY A 559 5.45 -27.92 17.14
CA GLY A 559 5.12 -27.36 15.82
C GLY A 559 5.19 -28.41 14.74
N ASN A 560 5.50 -27.99 13.52
CA ASN A 560 5.54 -28.86 12.35
C ASN A 560 6.59 -29.99 12.45
N SER A 561 7.61 -29.84 13.31
CA SER A 561 8.61 -30.90 13.58
C SER A 561 8.03 -32.17 14.20
N LEU A 562 6.83 -32.12 14.77
CA LEU A 562 6.14 -33.28 15.35
C LEU A 562 5.50 -34.18 14.31
N TYR A 563 5.43 -33.74 13.06
CA TYR A 563 4.72 -34.41 11.98
C TYR A 563 5.68 -34.98 10.95
N GLY A 564 5.29 -36.11 10.35
CA GLY A 564 6.09 -36.82 9.37
C GLY A 564 5.82 -36.40 7.93
N LYS A 565 6.47 -37.12 6.99
CA LYS A 565 6.43 -36.83 5.54
C LYS A 565 5.01 -36.75 4.95
N ALA A 566 4.08 -37.58 5.46
CA ALA A 566 2.69 -37.60 4.99
C ALA A 566 1.94 -36.28 5.21
N ASP A 567 2.42 -35.43 6.14
CA ASP A 567 1.78 -34.16 6.47
C ASP A 567 2.51 -32.93 5.86
N PHE A 568 3.62 -33.11 5.12
CA PHE A 568 4.42 -31.95 4.69
C PHE A 568 3.66 -30.93 3.85
N ALA A 569 2.79 -31.36 2.94
CA ALA A 569 1.94 -30.44 2.16
C ALA A 569 0.94 -29.73 3.08
N ASN A 570 0.31 -30.45 4.01
CA ASN A 570 -0.61 -29.89 4.99
C ASN A 570 0.05 -28.84 5.89
N LEU A 571 1.29 -29.09 6.33
CA LEU A 571 2.05 -28.18 7.18
C LEU A 571 2.47 -26.90 6.45
N GLN A 572 2.79 -26.99 5.16
CA GLN A 572 3.13 -25.82 4.35
C GLN A 572 1.91 -24.91 4.09
N MET A 573 0.72 -25.50 4.01
CA MET A 573 -0.52 -24.77 3.77
C MET A 573 -1.30 -24.46 5.06
N PHE A 574 -0.76 -24.86 6.22
CA PHE A 574 -1.49 -24.76 7.49
C PHE A 574 -1.99 -23.33 7.77
N ASP A 575 -1.09 -22.37 7.72
CA ASP A 575 -1.39 -21.00 8.10
C ASP A 575 -2.48 -20.40 7.17
N ASP A 576 -2.33 -20.58 5.86
CA ASP A 576 -3.24 -20.01 4.87
C ASP A 576 -4.62 -20.69 4.89
N VAL A 577 -4.65 -22.01 5.11
CA VAL A 577 -5.92 -22.76 5.21
C VAL A 577 -6.66 -22.42 6.51
N ILE A 578 -5.94 -22.24 7.61
CA ILE A 578 -6.56 -21.80 8.88
C ILE A 578 -7.08 -20.38 8.76
N ASP A 579 -6.36 -19.48 8.09
CA ASP A 579 -6.82 -18.10 7.84
C ASP A 579 -8.04 -18.04 6.91
N ALA A 580 -8.11 -18.93 5.91
CA ALA A 580 -9.27 -19.07 5.03
C ALA A 580 -10.46 -19.76 5.71
N SER A 581 -10.25 -20.35 6.89
CA SER A 581 -11.33 -20.98 7.67
C SER A 581 -12.13 -19.94 8.45
N GLY A 582 -13.38 -20.26 8.72
CA GLY A 582 -14.20 -19.45 9.63
C GLY A 582 -13.93 -19.76 11.11
N LEU A 583 -14.60 -19.06 11.99
CA LEU A 583 -14.57 -19.30 13.42
C LEU A 583 -16.00 -19.34 13.99
N GLY A 584 -16.23 -20.23 14.95
CA GLY A 584 -17.56 -20.38 15.56
C GLY A 584 -18.57 -20.89 14.53
N ASN A 585 -19.67 -20.12 14.36
CA ASN A 585 -20.71 -20.39 13.37
C ASN A 585 -20.50 -19.62 12.05
N PHE A 586 -19.43 -18.84 11.94
CA PHE A 586 -19.21 -17.94 10.81
C PHE A 586 -18.23 -18.55 9.80
N SER A 587 -18.51 -18.38 8.50
CA SER A 587 -17.49 -18.47 7.46
C SER A 587 -16.50 -17.33 7.60
N ALA A 588 -15.38 -17.38 6.89
CA ALA A 588 -14.38 -16.29 6.91
C ALA A 588 -15.01 -14.93 6.52
N THR A 589 -15.81 -14.89 5.45
CA THR A 589 -16.49 -13.69 4.97
C THR A 589 -17.56 -13.19 5.96
N GLU A 590 -18.38 -14.09 6.52
CA GLU A 590 -19.37 -13.74 7.52
C GLU A 590 -18.72 -13.16 8.79
N LEU A 591 -17.59 -13.72 9.22
CA LEU A 591 -16.83 -13.24 10.37
C LEU A 591 -16.30 -11.83 10.13
N GLN A 592 -15.76 -11.55 8.94
CA GLN A 592 -15.31 -10.21 8.57
C GLN A 592 -16.45 -9.19 8.66
N LYS A 593 -17.66 -9.53 8.17
CA LYS A 593 -18.85 -8.68 8.28
C LYS A 593 -19.29 -8.49 9.74
N ALA A 594 -19.23 -9.54 10.55
CA ALA A 594 -19.62 -9.49 11.97
C ALA A 594 -18.65 -8.67 12.83
N LEU A 595 -17.40 -8.54 12.41
CA LEU A 595 -16.36 -7.75 13.09
C LEU A 595 -16.36 -6.26 12.68
N ALA A 596 -17.27 -5.81 11.82
CA ALA A 596 -17.34 -4.41 11.41
C ALA A 596 -17.41 -3.46 12.62
N GLY A 597 -16.62 -2.40 12.59
CA GLY A 597 -16.48 -1.44 13.68
C GLY A 597 -15.65 -1.92 14.88
N LYS A 598 -15.12 -3.14 14.85
CA LYS A 598 -14.21 -3.69 15.84
C LYS A 598 -12.76 -3.63 15.35
N ILE A 599 -11.88 -3.20 16.23
CA ILE A 599 -10.43 -3.27 15.99
C ILE A 599 -9.89 -4.41 16.86
N ALA A 600 -10.11 -5.63 16.40
CA ALA A 600 -9.65 -6.85 17.04
C ALA A 600 -9.35 -7.89 15.97
N ASN A 601 -8.24 -8.58 16.11
CA ASN A 601 -7.88 -9.73 15.28
C ASN A 601 -7.19 -10.81 16.11
N ALA A 602 -7.20 -12.01 15.60
CA ALA A 602 -6.36 -13.12 16.05
C ALA A 602 -5.99 -13.97 14.85
N ARG A 603 -4.81 -14.57 14.87
CA ARG A 603 -4.28 -15.47 13.84
C ARG A 603 -3.53 -16.63 14.48
N MET A 604 -3.79 -17.84 14.01
CA MET A 604 -3.02 -19.03 14.41
C MET A 604 -1.99 -19.36 13.33
N SER A 605 -0.79 -19.77 13.73
CA SER A 605 0.28 -20.19 12.83
C SER A 605 1.10 -21.34 13.41
N LEU A 606 1.76 -22.09 12.51
CA LEU A 606 2.53 -23.26 12.87
C LEU A 606 3.99 -23.09 12.47
N SER A 607 4.84 -22.81 13.46
CA SER A 607 6.29 -22.75 13.29
C SER A 607 6.94 -24.12 13.42
N GLN A 608 8.26 -24.20 13.27
CA GLN A 608 8.98 -25.46 13.31
C GLN A 608 8.86 -26.16 14.69
N LEU A 609 8.99 -25.44 15.81
CA LEU A 609 9.01 -25.96 17.16
C LEU A 609 7.86 -25.48 18.03
N SER A 610 6.99 -24.62 17.52
CA SER A 610 5.87 -24.05 18.27
C SER A 610 4.64 -23.89 17.40
N THR A 611 3.46 -23.94 18.04
CA THR A 611 2.22 -23.43 17.51
C THR A 611 2.00 -22.06 18.15
N ASN A 612 1.63 -21.08 17.36
CA ASN A 612 1.52 -19.69 17.83
C ASN A 612 0.10 -19.17 17.57
N ILE A 613 -0.32 -18.25 18.42
CA ILE A 613 -1.48 -17.42 18.18
C ILE A 613 -1.10 -15.98 18.49
N ALA A 614 -1.28 -15.11 17.52
CA ALA A 614 -1.03 -13.67 17.67
C ALA A 614 -2.36 -12.93 17.61
N GLY A 615 -2.51 -11.87 18.40
CA GLY A 615 -3.68 -11.02 18.37
C GLY A 615 -3.33 -9.57 18.62
N SER A 616 -4.17 -8.70 18.17
CA SER A 616 -4.09 -7.26 18.46
C SER A 616 -5.50 -6.69 18.58
N SER A 617 -5.68 -5.79 19.55
CA SER A 617 -6.94 -5.07 19.72
C SER A 617 -6.70 -3.67 20.28
N THR A 618 -7.77 -2.86 20.25
CA THR A 618 -7.86 -1.72 21.16
C THR A 618 -8.24 -2.21 22.57
N PRO A 619 -8.02 -1.41 23.63
CA PRO A 619 -8.54 -1.74 24.97
C PRO A 619 -10.05 -2.01 24.97
N LYS A 620 -10.82 -1.25 24.18
CA LYS A 620 -12.27 -1.40 24.02
C LYS A 620 -12.67 -2.76 23.42
N ASP A 621 -11.87 -3.29 22.50
CA ASP A 621 -12.16 -4.52 21.74
C ASP A 621 -11.38 -5.74 22.24
N LEU A 622 -10.73 -5.64 23.42
CA LEU A 622 -9.95 -6.70 24.03
C LEU A 622 -10.74 -8.00 24.19
N GLU A 623 -11.99 -7.90 24.67
CA GLU A 623 -12.89 -9.05 24.79
C GLU A 623 -13.12 -9.74 23.45
N THR A 624 -13.34 -8.97 22.38
CA THR A 624 -13.51 -9.51 21.01
C THR A 624 -12.26 -10.28 20.57
N MET A 625 -11.05 -9.74 20.79
CA MET A 625 -9.80 -10.45 20.51
C MET A 625 -9.71 -11.77 21.27
N LEU A 626 -10.04 -11.77 22.56
CA LEU A 626 -9.99 -12.98 23.40
C LEU A 626 -11.06 -14.01 22.98
N GLN A 627 -12.23 -13.57 22.51
CA GLN A 627 -13.25 -14.45 21.91
C GLN A 627 -12.73 -15.13 20.65
N LEU A 628 -12.06 -14.41 19.75
CA LEU A 628 -11.43 -14.98 18.57
C LEU A 628 -10.35 -16.00 18.94
N VAL A 629 -9.47 -15.68 19.90
CA VAL A 629 -8.45 -16.60 20.41
C VAL A 629 -9.12 -17.87 20.94
N TYR A 630 -10.19 -17.74 21.73
CA TYR A 630 -10.92 -18.88 22.28
C TYR A 630 -11.51 -19.77 21.18
N LEU A 631 -12.05 -19.17 20.12
CA LEU A 631 -12.61 -19.91 19.00
C LEU A 631 -11.55 -20.69 18.20
N TYR A 632 -10.33 -20.20 18.06
CA TYR A 632 -9.21 -20.97 17.50
C TYR A 632 -8.90 -22.22 18.30
N PHE A 633 -9.12 -22.22 19.62
CA PHE A 633 -8.93 -23.40 20.47
C PHE A 633 -10.11 -24.35 20.45
N THR A 634 -11.30 -23.88 20.13
CA THR A 634 -12.53 -24.68 20.37
C THR A 634 -13.37 -24.93 19.14
N ASN A 635 -13.38 -24.03 18.16
CA ASN A 635 -14.28 -24.15 17.01
C ASN A 635 -13.77 -23.39 15.79
N ILE A 636 -12.79 -23.97 15.07
CA ILE A 636 -12.43 -23.51 13.74
C ILE A 636 -13.49 -24.07 12.78
N ASN A 637 -14.18 -23.19 12.06
CA ASN A 637 -15.29 -23.54 11.18
C ASN A 637 -14.79 -23.84 9.77
N LYS A 638 -15.10 -25.04 9.25
CA LYS A 638 -14.72 -25.46 7.91
C LYS A 638 -15.47 -24.64 6.86
N ASP A 639 -14.75 -23.86 6.07
CA ASP A 639 -15.28 -23.08 4.95
C ASP A 639 -14.76 -23.66 3.62
N GLN A 640 -15.54 -24.55 3.01
CA GLN A 640 -15.10 -25.24 1.79
C GLN A 640 -14.98 -24.28 0.61
N LYS A 641 -15.82 -23.24 0.51
CA LYS A 641 -15.75 -22.26 -0.60
C LYS A 641 -14.46 -21.45 -0.56
N SER A 642 -14.10 -20.96 0.63
CA SER A 642 -12.85 -20.25 0.82
C SER A 642 -11.64 -21.14 0.56
N MET A 643 -11.69 -22.41 0.99
CA MET A 643 -10.64 -23.39 0.70
C MET A 643 -10.49 -23.66 -0.80
N ASP A 644 -11.60 -23.88 -1.53
CA ASP A 644 -11.57 -24.16 -2.97
C ASP A 644 -11.00 -22.96 -3.76
N ASN A 645 -11.35 -21.73 -3.36
CA ASN A 645 -10.75 -20.53 -3.94
C ASN A 645 -9.25 -20.43 -3.62
N LEU A 646 -8.86 -20.65 -2.36
CA LEU A 646 -7.45 -20.64 -1.96
C LEU A 646 -6.62 -21.65 -2.79
N MET A 647 -7.12 -22.86 -2.96
CA MET A 647 -6.45 -23.88 -3.80
C MET A 647 -6.34 -23.43 -5.25
N SER A 648 -7.37 -22.81 -5.80
CA SER A 648 -7.34 -22.26 -7.15
C SER A 648 -6.33 -21.13 -7.31
N GLN A 649 -6.21 -20.24 -6.33
CA GLN A 649 -5.19 -19.18 -6.32
C GLN A 649 -3.77 -19.78 -6.32
N TYR A 650 -3.52 -20.76 -5.46
CA TYR A 650 -2.23 -21.45 -5.41
C TYR A 650 -1.92 -22.20 -6.71
N GLU A 651 -2.90 -22.86 -7.32
CA GLU A 651 -2.70 -23.53 -8.60
C GLU A 651 -2.27 -22.55 -9.70
N VAL A 652 -2.91 -21.41 -9.79
CA VAL A 652 -2.54 -20.34 -10.74
C VAL A 652 -1.12 -19.85 -10.49
N GLN A 653 -0.76 -19.57 -9.24
CA GLN A 653 0.56 -19.05 -8.88
C GLN A 653 1.68 -20.08 -9.10
N LEU A 654 1.40 -21.36 -8.86
CA LEU A 654 2.40 -22.42 -8.91
C LEU A 654 2.64 -22.95 -10.34
N LYS A 655 1.67 -22.81 -11.24
CA LYS A 655 1.67 -23.44 -12.57
C LYS A 655 2.90 -23.12 -13.41
N ASN A 656 3.40 -21.90 -13.34
CA ASN A 656 4.52 -21.42 -14.16
C ASN A 656 5.63 -20.77 -13.31
N ARG A 657 5.68 -21.07 -12.01
CA ARG A 657 6.60 -20.37 -11.09
C ARG A 657 8.08 -20.51 -11.46
N GLU A 658 8.44 -21.63 -12.05
CA GLU A 658 9.83 -21.93 -12.47
C GLU A 658 10.29 -21.14 -13.72
N LEU A 659 9.38 -20.43 -14.39
CA LEU A 659 9.74 -19.49 -15.46
C LEU A 659 10.44 -18.25 -14.91
N ASN A 660 10.27 -17.96 -13.62
CA ASN A 660 11.02 -16.89 -12.96
C ASN A 660 12.42 -17.43 -12.56
N PRO A 661 13.51 -16.86 -13.11
CA PRO A 661 14.87 -17.32 -12.82
C PRO A 661 15.26 -17.25 -11.35
N ASP A 662 14.78 -16.23 -10.62
CA ASP A 662 15.10 -16.04 -9.19
C ASP A 662 14.43 -17.13 -8.34
N ILE A 663 13.19 -17.51 -8.68
CA ILE A 663 12.48 -18.60 -8.03
C ILE A 663 13.20 -19.93 -8.31
N ALA A 664 13.54 -20.20 -9.56
CA ALA A 664 14.25 -21.43 -9.96
C ALA A 664 15.61 -21.53 -9.26
N PHE A 665 16.34 -20.42 -9.17
CA PHE A 665 17.61 -20.35 -8.43
C PHE A 665 17.40 -20.56 -6.92
N GLY A 666 16.43 -19.88 -6.31
CA GLY A 666 16.12 -20.01 -4.89
C GLY A 666 15.74 -21.42 -4.49
N ASP A 667 14.91 -22.10 -5.30
CA ASP A 667 14.52 -23.50 -5.09
C ASP A 667 15.74 -24.44 -5.20
N SER A 668 16.62 -24.23 -6.20
CA SER A 668 17.83 -25.02 -6.40
C SER A 668 18.83 -24.80 -5.24
N LEU A 669 18.98 -23.56 -4.80
CA LEU A 669 19.82 -23.21 -3.66
C LEU A 669 19.31 -23.88 -2.38
N THR A 670 18.01 -23.77 -2.11
CA THR A 670 17.36 -24.39 -0.95
C THR A 670 17.52 -25.91 -0.98
N ALA A 671 17.25 -26.55 -2.11
CA ALA A 671 17.43 -27.97 -2.27
C ALA A 671 18.89 -28.41 -1.97
N THR A 672 19.86 -27.65 -2.46
CA THR A 672 21.29 -27.93 -2.27
C THR A 672 21.72 -27.74 -0.81
N VAL A 673 21.39 -26.59 -0.21
CA VAL A 673 21.76 -26.26 1.18
C VAL A 673 21.20 -27.25 2.18
N TYR A 674 19.96 -27.68 1.97
CA TYR A 674 19.27 -28.65 2.85
C TYR A 674 19.37 -30.11 2.36
N ASN A 675 20.30 -30.40 1.46
CA ASN A 675 20.55 -31.76 0.94
C ASN A 675 19.25 -32.45 0.47
N HIS A 676 18.43 -31.74 -0.32
CA HIS A 676 17.15 -32.21 -0.85
C HIS A 676 16.17 -32.73 0.24
N ASN A 677 16.21 -32.14 1.43
CA ASN A 677 15.30 -32.50 2.50
C ASN A 677 13.85 -32.21 2.10
N PRO A 678 12.97 -33.22 2.03
CA PRO A 678 11.59 -33.03 1.55
C PRO A 678 10.73 -32.11 2.43
N ARG A 679 11.17 -31.81 3.65
CA ARG A 679 10.49 -30.89 4.57
C ARG A 679 10.56 -29.43 4.08
N VAL A 680 11.63 -29.05 3.41
CA VAL A 680 11.86 -27.71 2.87
C VAL A 680 11.67 -27.63 1.35
N ALA A 681 11.25 -28.71 0.72
CA ALA A 681 10.98 -28.71 -0.71
C ALA A 681 9.81 -27.72 -1.02
N PRO A 682 9.91 -26.94 -2.12
CA PRO A 682 8.89 -25.95 -2.46
C PRO A 682 7.52 -26.60 -2.71
N MET A 683 6.45 -25.83 -2.51
CA MET A 683 5.12 -26.22 -2.98
C MET A 683 5.10 -26.25 -4.50
N THR A 684 4.47 -27.27 -5.05
CA THR A 684 4.24 -27.46 -6.49
C THR A 684 2.79 -27.80 -6.74
N VAL A 685 2.32 -27.69 -7.97
CA VAL A 685 0.94 -28.08 -8.34
C VAL A 685 0.65 -29.54 -7.96
N ASP A 686 1.63 -30.45 -8.10
CA ASP A 686 1.45 -31.83 -7.70
C ASP A 686 1.38 -32.01 -6.18
N ARG A 687 2.21 -31.33 -5.43
CA ARG A 687 2.15 -31.35 -3.95
C ARG A 687 0.89 -30.70 -3.40
N LEU A 688 0.35 -29.70 -4.10
CA LEU A 688 -0.91 -29.05 -3.71
C LEU A 688 -2.07 -30.07 -3.66
N LYS A 689 -2.05 -31.14 -4.51
CA LYS A 689 -3.04 -32.20 -4.50
C LYS A 689 -3.01 -33.07 -3.23
N ASP A 690 -1.91 -33.06 -2.48
CA ASP A 690 -1.75 -33.77 -1.21
C ASP A 690 -2.31 -33.00 -0.02
N VAL A 691 -2.72 -31.73 -0.22
CA VAL A 691 -3.30 -30.89 0.83
C VAL A 691 -4.69 -31.39 1.21
N ASN A 692 -4.88 -31.67 2.49
CA ASN A 692 -6.13 -32.19 3.02
C ASN A 692 -6.67 -31.29 4.13
N TYR A 693 -7.79 -30.63 3.86
CA TYR A 693 -8.41 -29.67 4.78
C TYR A 693 -8.75 -30.28 6.14
N ASP A 694 -9.38 -31.47 6.17
CA ASP A 694 -9.76 -32.14 7.41
C ASP A 694 -8.52 -32.50 8.24
N ARG A 695 -7.40 -32.87 7.59
CA ARG A 695 -6.14 -33.15 8.26
C ARG A 695 -5.53 -31.87 8.86
N ILE A 696 -5.60 -30.75 8.17
CA ILE A 696 -5.13 -29.44 8.69
C ILE A 696 -5.94 -29.05 9.93
N LEU A 697 -7.26 -29.13 9.87
CA LEU A 697 -8.13 -28.87 11.03
C LEU A 697 -7.85 -29.81 12.20
N GLN A 698 -7.55 -31.09 11.91
CA GLN A 698 -7.15 -32.05 12.92
C GLN A 698 -5.80 -31.67 13.55
N ILE A 699 -4.79 -31.24 12.78
CA ILE A 699 -3.51 -30.75 13.27
C ILE A 699 -3.75 -29.54 14.21
N ALA A 700 -4.57 -28.57 13.83
CA ALA A 700 -4.93 -27.45 14.67
C ALA A 700 -5.54 -27.91 16.02
N LYS A 701 -6.48 -28.86 15.97
CA LYS A 701 -7.10 -29.46 17.16
C LYS A 701 -6.08 -30.21 18.04
N GLU A 702 -5.16 -30.96 17.45
CA GLU A 702 -4.09 -31.64 18.18
C GLU A 702 -3.18 -30.64 18.92
N ARG A 703 -2.87 -29.50 18.29
CA ARG A 703 -2.00 -28.45 18.86
C ARG A 703 -2.68 -27.64 19.96
N THR A 704 -3.99 -27.48 19.92
CA THR A 704 -4.77 -26.74 20.90
C THR A 704 -5.38 -27.61 22.02
N ALA A 705 -5.27 -28.93 21.92
CA ALA A 705 -5.91 -29.86 22.86
C ALA A 705 -5.46 -29.75 24.33
N ASN A 706 -4.28 -29.21 24.58
CA ASN A 706 -3.70 -29.13 25.93
C ASN A 706 -3.30 -27.71 26.28
N ALA A 707 -4.16 -26.97 26.97
CA ALA A 707 -3.92 -25.60 27.40
C ALA A 707 -2.69 -25.45 28.31
N LYS A 708 -2.29 -26.49 29.08
CA LYS A 708 -1.11 -26.47 29.91
C LYS A 708 0.22 -26.31 29.15
N ALA A 709 0.20 -26.65 27.85
CA ALA A 709 1.37 -26.46 27.00
C ALA A 709 1.52 -25.02 26.47
N TRP A 710 0.58 -24.12 26.80
CA TRP A 710 0.53 -22.76 26.28
C TRP A 710 0.92 -21.71 27.29
N THR A 711 1.68 -20.72 26.80
CA THR A 711 1.94 -19.45 27.47
C THR A 711 1.37 -18.33 26.63
N PHE A 712 0.58 -17.46 27.24
CA PHE A 712 0.03 -16.26 26.62
C PHE A 712 0.65 -15.03 27.24
N GLU A 713 1.11 -14.11 26.42
CA GLU A 713 1.65 -12.81 26.80
C GLU A 713 0.68 -11.74 26.29
N ILE A 714 0.18 -10.90 27.20
CA ILE A 714 -0.70 -9.78 26.88
C ILE A 714 0.02 -8.51 27.32
N VAL A 715 0.34 -7.65 26.34
CA VAL A 715 1.11 -6.43 26.54
C VAL A 715 0.38 -5.25 25.95
N GLY A 716 0.26 -4.16 26.68
CA GLY A 716 -0.37 -2.94 26.17
C GLY A 716 -1.14 -2.16 27.23
N ASN A 717 -1.99 -1.27 26.77
CA ASN A 717 -2.78 -0.38 27.60
C ASN A 717 -4.11 -1.06 27.99
N PHE A 718 -4.12 -1.83 29.03
CA PHE A 718 -5.32 -2.49 29.56
C PHE A 718 -5.29 -2.51 31.09
N ASP A 719 -6.46 -2.67 31.70
CA ASP A 719 -6.59 -2.90 33.14
C ASP A 719 -6.36 -4.40 33.42
N GLU A 720 -5.43 -4.72 34.32
CA GLU A 720 -5.12 -6.11 34.68
C GLU A 720 -6.23 -6.74 35.55
N ALA A 721 -7.13 -5.95 36.19
CA ALA A 721 -8.23 -6.43 36.99
C ALA A 721 -9.41 -6.86 36.12
#